data_1c8b161d3aa982c7c406cc5a3e5f92b7
#
_entry.id   1c8b161d3aa982c7c406cc5a3e5f92b7
#
_cell.length_a   1.000
_cell.length_b   1.000
_cell.length_c   1.000
_cell.angle_alpha   90.00
_cell.angle_beta   90.00
_cell.angle_gamma   90.00
#
_symmetry.space_group_name_H-M   'P 1'
#
loop_
_entity.id
_entity.type
_entity.pdbx_description
1 polymer ?
#
loop_
_entity_poly.entity_id
_entity_poly.type
_entity_poly.pdbx_seq_one_letter_code
_entity_poly.pdbx_strand_id
1 'polypeptide(L)'
;MNRMAVVDLANRTVEMGEIPRELRRRFLGGRGINTHLLFHAVDERTDPLGPDNVLFLGAGLLTGLPWVGGTRCNFSAKSPETGHLGDSAAGGHFGAELRFAGFDHLVMKNRADRPVYLWVHDGRIEFRNASHLEPLNAVETQNAIKKELGDPKIQVAAVGPAGRRLVRWACILHGVSDAWGRTGMGAVMGSKNLWAIAVRGSGDIPVADAVRMMAVTRAHYEQITGTKGFMATSTYGTMVRLNNTRSQGYEGGFNHQRNMTELSGELDADVFLEKYEVAKASCLNCPTHCRHQHEVILRDGTKKRGGGPEYAGVGGWGSQCGSSDWRTILEAWDYCNEMGLDTLSATAYTAWLMELYEKGIITEADTDGLALRWGDHDAIMGVLRQTMERRGIGALIADGWMHAALAIGRGAHRFFDHVKGLSVECDDVRGHRAQVLGLATSSRGADHLRSRFTLEEFSLPEKVTEKLIGVPIPPDAASYVNKEHACIWTENICSLADALGSCKFLTKWLSTGLLGVDEFRDAIEAATGMSFTTDELMRVGDRIHNMERLFLVREGISRKDDAVPEKFFRPWTHGPRAGTRVEPDQFEALLDRYYALRGWDRNGIPTAGTLRSLGLETEGAVLAGRRDVSFIWNGSGEKGFEVHAQAHR
;
A
#
# COMPACT_ATOMS: atom_id res chain seq x y z
N MET A 1 -22.66 12.54 -2.93
CA MET A 1 -21.21 12.50 -2.61
C MET A 1 -20.94 13.39 -1.40
N ASN A 2 -19.84 13.20 -0.71
CA ASN A 2 -19.34 13.93 0.46
C ASN A 2 -19.84 13.44 1.83
N ARG A 3 -20.46 12.28 1.94
CA ARG A 3 -20.94 11.79 3.22
C ARG A 3 -19.84 11.07 3.99
N MET A 4 -19.68 11.43 5.27
CA MET A 4 -18.74 10.80 6.18
C MET A 4 -19.46 10.39 7.47
N ALA A 5 -19.01 9.30 8.10
CA ALA A 5 -19.47 8.91 9.41
C ALA A 5 -18.31 8.78 10.39
N VAL A 6 -18.46 9.32 11.58
CA VAL A 6 -17.56 9.11 12.72
C VAL A 6 -18.19 8.07 13.63
N VAL A 7 -17.50 6.94 13.76
CA VAL A 7 -17.94 5.77 14.53
C VAL A 7 -17.14 5.71 15.82
N ASP A 8 -17.77 5.94 16.94
CA ASP A 8 -17.16 5.77 18.25
C ASP A 8 -17.40 4.34 18.75
N LEU A 9 -16.33 3.55 18.72
CA LEU A 9 -16.39 2.13 19.05
C LEU A 9 -16.64 1.88 20.56
N ALA A 10 -16.15 2.77 21.43
CA ALA A 10 -16.36 2.64 22.88
C ALA A 10 -17.80 2.92 23.28
N ASN A 11 -18.35 4.00 22.75
CA ASN A 11 -19.72 4.45 23.08
C ASN A 11 -20.79 3.84 22.17
N ARG A 12 -20.39 3.16 21.07
CA ARG A 12 -21.27 2.60 20.04
C ARG A 12 -22.21 3.65 19.43
N THR A 13 -21.65 4.83 19.16
CA THR A 13 -22.37 5.93 18.52
C THR A 13 -21.83 6.18 17.11
N VAL A 14 -22.71 6.72 16.27
CA VAL A 14 -22.38 7.11 14.89
C VAL A 14 -22.84 8.54 14.69
N GLU A 15 -21.91 9.41 14.35
CA GLU A 15 -22.17 10.80 13.98
C GLU A 15 -22.01 10.96 12.48
N MET A 16 -23.05 11.52 11.83
CA MET A 16 -23.04 11.76 10.39
C MET A 16 -22.53 13.16 10.09
N GLY A 17 -21.77 13.29 9.01
CA GLY A 17 -21.28 14.57 8.55
C GLY A 17 -20.94 14.58 7.06
N GLU A 18 -20.49 15.73 6.62
CA GLU A 18 -20.13 15.94 5.23
C GLU A 18 -18.67 16.34 5.08
N ILE A 19 -18.04 15.88 4.01
CA ILE A 19 -16.71 16.35 3.59
C ILE A 19 -16.90 17.72 2.92
N PRO A 20 -16.29 18.79 3.45
CA PRO A 20 -16.39 20.12 2.85
C PRO A 20 -15.92 20.11 1.38
N ARG A 21 -16.63 20.87 0.52
CA ARG A 21 -16.27 20.98 -0.90
C ARG A 21 -14.83 21.49 -1.08
N GLU A 22 -14.39 22.39 -0.23
CA GLU A 22 -13.02 22.92 -0.26
C GLU A 22 -11.98 21.82 0.06
N LEU A 23 -12.22 21.00 1.07
CA LEU A 23 -11.37 19.85 1.39
C LEU A 23 -11.32 18.85 0.22
N ARG A 24 -12.48 18.61 -0.41
CA ARG A 24 -12.59 17.77 -1.59
C ARG A 24 -11.78 18.34 -2.77
N ARG A 25 -11.83 19.66 -3.01
CA ARG A 25 -11.03 20.30 -4.06
C ARG A 25 -9.52 20.23 -3.77
N ARG A 26 -9.13 20.33 -2.50
CA ARG A 26 -7.71 20.30 -2.08
C ARG A 26 -7.10 18.90 -2.12
N PHE A 27 -7.85 17.85 -1.77
CA PHE A 27 -7.35 16.51 -1.49
C PHE A 27 -8.09 15.38 -2.24
N LEU A 28 -9.12 15.68 -3.00
CA LEU A 28 -9.97 14.79 -3.81
C LEU A 28 -10.72 13.72 -3.00
N GLY A 29 -10.07 12.68 -2.52
CA GLY A 29 -10.67 11.56 -1.81
C GLY A 29 -9.64 10.60 -1.24
N GLY A 30 -10.05 9.40 -0.86
CA GLY A 30 -9.19 8.28 -0.49
C GLY A 30 -7.99 8.69 0.38
N ARG A 31 -6.79 8.34 -0.10
CA ARG A 31 -5.52 8.66 0.55
C ARG A 31 -5.36 10.16 0.88
N GLY A 32 -5.75 11.06 -0.05
CA GLY A 32 -5.52 12.48 0.15
C GLY A 32 -6.30 13.05 1.34
N ILE A 33 -7.62 12.80 1.43
CA ILE A 33 -8.45 13.23 2.56
C ILE A 33 -8.04 12.49 3.84
N ASN A 34 -7.79 11.18 3.77
CA ASN A 34 -7.37 10.42 4.94
C ASN A 34 -6.09 10.99 5.56
N THR A 35 -5.07 11.32 4.76
CA THR A 35 -3.80 11.87 5.25
C THR A 35 -4.00 13.20 5.96
N HIS A 36 -4.80 14.10 5.38
CA HIS A 36 -5.12 15.38 6.01
C HIS A 36 -5.83 15.19 7.35
N LEU A 37 -6.88 14.35 7.38
CA LEU A 37 -7.63 14.09 8.62
C LEU A 37 -6.76 13.40 9.68
N LEU A 38 -5.94 12.42 9.28
CA LEU A 38 -5.05 11.70 10.18
C LEU A 38 -4.01 12.64 10.83
N PHE A 39 -3.44 13.58 10.06
CA PHE A 39 -2.49 14.56 10.61
C PHE A 39 -3.07 15.35 11.77
N HIS A 40 -4.35 15.69 11.71
CA HIS A 40 -5.04 16.44 12.77
C HIS A 40 -5.60 15.56 13.89
N ALA A 41 -5.75 14.24 13.65
CA ALA A 41 -6.35 13.32 14.60
C ALA A 41 -5.38 12.63 15.55
N VAL A 42 -4.08 12.57 15.21
CA VAL A 42 -3.04 11.92 16.01
C VAL A 42 -1.81 12.80 16.11
N ASP A 43 -0.98 12.53 17.11
CA ASP A 43 0.31 13.21 17.34
C ASP A 43 1.46 12.20 17.49
N GLU A 44 2.66 12.70 17.76
CA GLU A 44 3.87 11.90 17.94
C GLU A 44 3.79 10.96 19.15
N ARG A 45 2.97 11.28 20.15
CA ARG A 45 2.79 10.47 21.38
C ARG A 45 1.72 9.40 21.24
N THR A 46 0.92 9.44 20.19
CA THR A 46 -0.14 8.46 19.94
C THR A 46 0.45 7.06 19.77
N ASP A 47 0.09 6.14 20.66
CA ASP A 47 0.44 4.72 20.52
C ASP A 47 -0.28 4.13 19.28
N PRO A 48 0.45 3.56 18.31
CA PRO A 48 -0.15 2.98 17.11
C PRO A 48 -1.20 1.88 17.37
N LEU A 49 -1.11 1.17 18.49
CA LEU A 49 -2.08 0.16 18.92
C LEU A 49 -3.00 0.65 20.05
N GLY A 50 -2.87 1.92 20.44
CA GLY A 50 -3.69 2.56 21.45
C GLY A 50 -5.11 2.93 20.95
N PRO A 51 -6.05 3.21 21.87
CA PRO A 51 -7.40 3.63 21.50
C PRO A 51 -7.43 4.97 20.77
N ASP A 52 -6.47 5.85 21.05
CA ASP A 52 -6.38 7.21 20.48
C ASP A 52 -5.88 7.23 19.04
N ASN A 53 -5.28 6.15 18.54
CA ASN A 53 -4.95 6.02 17.12
C ASN A 53 -6.25 5.88 16.32
N VAL A 54 -6.57 6.87 15.49
CA VAL A 54 -7.81 6.87 14.69
C VAL A 54 -7.58 6.10 13.39
N LEU A 55 -8.52 5.22 13.04
CA LEU A 55 -8.50 4.46 11.78
C LEU A 55 -9.46 5.09 10.78
N PHE A 56 -8.95 5.55 9.65
CA PHE A 56 -9.71 6.12 8.54
C PHE A 56 -9.90 5.09 7.43
N LEU A 57 -11.10 5.02 6.88
CA LEU A 57 -11.43 4.32 5.64
C LEU A 57 -12.00 5.33 4.67
N GLY A 58 -11.35 5.54 3.52
CA GLY A 58 -11.79 6.51 2.53
C GLY A 58 -11.87 5.92 1.12
N ALA A 59 -13.01 6.06 0.46
CA ALA A 59 -13.15 5.79 -0.95
C ALA A 59 -12.51 6.90 -1.78
N GLY A 60 -11.89 6.54 -2.90
CA GLY A 60 -11.42 7.55 -3.86
C GLY A 60 -12.57 8.30 -4.51
N LEU A 61 -12.29 9.48 -5.04
CA LEU A 61 -13.32 10.36 -5.63
C LEU A 61 -14.14 9.68 -6.74
N LEU A 62 -13.52 8.84 -7.54
CA LEU A 62 -14.15 8.14 -8.67
C LEU A 62 -14.52 6.68 -8.36
N THR A 63 -14.30 6.21 -7.14
CA THR A 63 -14.62 4.84 -6.74
C THR A 63 -16.11 4.56 -6.86
N GLY A 64 -16.46 3.43 -7.49
CA GLY A 64 -17.86 2.98 -7.67
C GLY A 64 -18.63 3.70 -8.80
N LEU A 65 -18.06 4.74 -9.40
CA LEU A 65 -18.62 5.35 -10.61
C LEU A 65 -18.43 4.43 -11.82
N PRO A 66 -19.22 4.61 -12.89
CA PRO A 66 -19.03 3.86 -14.13
C PRO A 66 -17.76 4.33 -14.87
N TRP A 67 -16.62 4.27 -14.20
CA TRP A 67 -15.31 4.66 -14.72
C TRP A 67 -14.31 3.52 -14.56
N VAL A 68 -13.43 3.37 -15.57
CA VAL A 68 -12.50 2.25 -15.63
C VAL A 68 -11.46 2.30 -14.51
N GLY A 69 -11.42 1.26 -13.70
CA GLY A 69 -10.45 1.13 -12.61
C GLY A 69 -10.70 2.01 -11.38
N GLY A 70 -11.85 2.68 -11.28
CA GLY A 70 -12.29 3.43 -10.10
C GLY A 70 -12.81 2.52 -8.99
N THR A 71 -11.94 1.77 -8.32
CA THR A 71 -12.33 0.69 -7.42
C THR A 71 -11.69 0.79 -6.04
N ARG A 72 -10.63 1.58 -5.89
CA ARG A 72 -9.80 1.54 -4.68
C ARG A 72 -10.35 2.40 -3.56
N CYS A 73 -10.16 1.91 -2.35
CA CYS A 73 -10.33 2.67 -1.10
C CYS A 73 -9.13 2.43 -0.20
N ASN A 74 -8.89 3.36 0.72
CA ASN A 74 -7.70 3.40 1.56
C ASN A 74 -8.07 3.29 3.03
N PHE A 75 -7.37 2.42 3.77
CA PHE A 75 -7.25 2.54 5.22
C PHE A 75 -6.01 3.35 5.57
N SER A 76 -6.13 4.25 6.56
CA SER A 76 -5.00 5.07 7.03
C SER A 76 -5.06 5.24 8.55
N ALA A 77 -3.92 5.15 9.21
CA ALA A 77 -3.72 5.35 10.65
C ALA A 77 -2.23 5.58 10.94
N LYS A 78 -1.84 5.84 12.19
CA LYS A 78 -0.43 5.72 12.58
C LYS A 78 -0.03 4.24 12.55
N SER A 79 1.04 3.91 11.86
CA SER A 79 1.48 2.54 11.59
C SER A 79 2.09 1.87 12.82
N PRO A 80 1.62 0.69 13.24
CA PRO A 80 2.30 -0.08 14.28
C PRO A 80 3.59 -0.76 13.79
N GLU A 81 3.76 -0.93 12.48
CA GLU A 81 4.95 -1.52 11.87
C GLU A 81 6.12 -0.54 11.81
N THR A 82 5.83 0.73 11.45
CA THR A 82 6.86 1.73 11.19
C THR A 82 6.90 2.87 12.22
N GLY A 83 5.86 3.06 13.02
CA GLY A 83 5.73 4.13 13.99
C GLY A 83 5.30 5.49 13.42
N HIS A 84 5.17 5.60 12.08
CA HIS A 84 4.78 6.85 11.40
C HIS A 84 3.54 6.64 10.50
N LEU A 85 3.46 7.33 9.34
CA LEU A 85 2.31 7.25 8.45
C LEU A 85 2.04 5.82 7.97
N GLY A 86 0.88 5.29 8.31
CA GLY A 86 0.34 4.06 7.80
C GLY A 86 -0.80 4.32 6.81
N ASP A 87 -0.72 3.70 5.65
CA ASP A 87 -1.73 3.79 4.61
C ASP A 87 -1.66 2.56 3.71
N SER A 88 -2.82 2.03 3.34
CA SER A 88 -2.90 0.91 2.42
C SER A 88 -4.16 0.98 1.57
N ALA A 89 -4.06 0.62 0.29
CA ALA A 89 -5.16 0.65 -0.67
C ALA A 89 -5.48 -0.75 -1.20
N ALA A 90 -6.76 -1.12 -1.26
CA ALA A 90 -7.21 -2.33 -1.93
C ALA A 90 -8.19 -2.04 -3.07
N GLY A 91 -8.21 -2.94 -4.05
CA GLY A 91 -9.16 -2.94 -5.15
C GLY A 91 -10.41 -3.79 -4.85
N GLY A 92 -10.93 -4.48 -5.87
CA GLY A 92 -12.10 -5.34 -5.73
C GLY A 92 -13.43 -4.59 -5.84
N HIS A 93 -14.37 -4.89 -4.94
CA HIS A 93 -15.74 -4.37 -4.97
C HIS A 93 -16.10 -3.57 -3.71
N PHE A 94 -15.33 -3.72 -2.64
CA PHE A 94 -15.64 -3.16 -1.32
C PHE A 94 -15.81 -1.63 -1.33
N GLY A 95 -14.86 -0.90 -1.95
CA GLY A 95 -14.92 0.56 -1.99
C GLY A 95 -16.14 1.11 -2.72
N ALA A 96 -16.56 0.44 -3.79
CA ALA A 96 -17.78 0.79 -4.52
C ALA A 96 -19.04 0.53 -3.68
N GLU A 97 -19.10 -0.64 -3.03
CA GLU A 97 -20.21 -1.01 -2.18
C GLU A 97 -20.38 -0.05 -0.99
N LEU A 98 -19.25 0.44 -0.43
CA LEU A 98 -19.26 1.48 0.61
C LEU A 98 -19.97 2.76 0.11
N ARG A 99 -19.71 3.16 -1.14
CA ARG A 99 -20.36 4.32 -1.74
C ARG A 99 -21.83 4.07 -2.10
N PHE A 100 -22.17 2.89 -2.57
CA PHE A 100 -23.58 2.48 -2.77
C PHE A 100 -24.34 2.43 -1.44
N ALA A 101 -23.67 2.10 -0.33
CA ALA A 101 -24.23 2.21 1.01
C ALA A 101 -24.38 3.65 1.51
N GLY A 102 -23.95 4.64 0.73
CA GLY A 102 -24.11 6.06 1.00
C GLY A 102 -22.97 6.71 1.77
N PHE A 103 -21.78 6.11 1.82
CA PHE A 103 -20.62 6.67 2.54
C PHE A 103 -19.38 6.81 1.64
N ASP A 104 -18.74 7.97 1.72
CA ASP A 104 -17.43 8.18 1.10
C ASP A 104 -16.30 7.87 2.08
N HIS A 105 -16.46 8.20 3.37
CA HIS A 105 -15.46 7.97 4.42
C HIS A 105 -16.08 7.48 5.71
N LEU A 106 -15.36 6.59 6.42
CA LEU A 106 -15.63 6.19 7.80
C LEU A 106 -14.41 6.53 8.67
N VAL A 107 -14.66 7.07 9.84
CA VAL A 107 -13.64 7.41 10.85
C VAL A 107 -13.93 6.59 12.10
N MET A 108 -13.10 5.61 12.42
CA MET A 108 -13.24 4.72 13.57
C MET A 108 -12.34 5.20 14.70
N LYS A 109 -12.92 5.68 15.79
CA LYS A 109 -12.20 6.15 16.98
C LYS A 109 -12.43 5.27 18.19
N ASN A 110 -11.54 5.36 19.16
CA ASN A 110 -11.59 4.60 20.41
C ASN A 110 -11.47 3.07 20.20
N ARG A 111 -11.85 2.29 21.20
CA ARG A 111 -11.80 0.81 21.21
C ARG A 111 -13.11 0.27 21.78
N ALA A 112 -13.69 -0.73 21.12
CA ALA A 112 -14.85 -1.45 21.64
C ALA A 112 -14.47 -2.29 22.89
N ASP A 113 -15.41 -2.43 23.81
CA ASP A 113 -15.28 -3.22 25.04
C ASP A 113 -15.11 -4.73 24.75
N ARG A 114 -15.68 -5.18 23.65
CA ARG A 114 -15.64 -6.57 23.17
C ARG A 114 -15.59 -6.59 21.63
N PRO A 115 -15.23 -7.73 21.01
CA PRO A 115 -15.19 -7.85 19.56
C PRO A 115 -16.51 -7.48 18.90
N VAL A 116 -16.42 -6.59 17.90
CA VAL A 116 -17.55 -6.16 17.08
C VAL A 116 -17.19 -6.22 15.59
N TYR A 117 -18.22 -6.32 14.75
CA TYR A 117 -18.11 -5.90 13.36
C TYR A 117 -19.15 -4.80 13.05
N LEU A 118 -18.84 -3.94 12.09
CA LEU A 118 -19.78 -2.94 11.60
C LEU A 118 -20.58 -3.50 10.43
N TRP A 119 -21.90 -3.34 10.48
CA TRP A 119 -22.78 -3.58 9.36
C TRP A 119 -23.21 -2.24 8.75
N VAL A 120 -22.65 -1.91 7.58
CA VAL A 120 -22.86 -0.64 6.86
C VAL A 120 -23.78 -0.91 5.68
N HIS A 121 -24.97 -0.31 5.70
CA HIS A 121 -25.97 -0.51 4.64
C HIS A 121 -26.90 0.69 4.50
N ASP A 122 -27.17 1.12 3.29
CA ASP A 122 -28.16 2.11 2.91
C ASP A 122 -28.28 3.31 3.89
N GLY A 123 -27.16 3.94 4.17
CA GLY A 123 -27.05 5.10 5.04
C GLY A 123 -27.05 4.81 6.53
N ARG A 124 -26.98 3.54 6.95
CA ARG A 124 -26.97 3.09 8.35
C ARG A 124 -25.68 2.37 8.69
N ILE A 125 -25.29 2.44 9.95
CA ILE A 125 -24.16 1.68 10.52
C ILE A 125 -24.63 1.05 11.82
N GLU A 126 -24.53 -0.28 11.90
CA GLU A 126 -24.92 -1.05 13.07
C GLU A 126 -23.72 -1.77 13.67
N PHE A 127 -23.67 -1.87 14.99
CA PHE A 127 -22.68 -2.65 15.72
C PHE A 127 -23.19 -4.06 15.94
N ARG A 128 -22.45 -5.05 15.47
CA ARG A 128 -22.75 -6.47 15.63
C ARG A 128 -21.70 -7.15 16.46
N ASN A 129 -22.10 -8.16 17.24
CA ASN A 129 -21.14 -8.97 18.02
C ASN A 129 -20.29 -9.83 17.08
N ALA A 130 -18.96 -9.80 17.26
CA ALA A 130 -18.00 -10.58 16.46
C ALA A 130 -17.35 -11.74 17.25
N SER A 131 -17.70 -11.97 18.52
CA SER A 131 -17.00 -12.96 19.37
C SER A 131 -17.05 -14.39 18.81
N HIS A 132 -18.12 -14.75 18.12
CA HIS A 132 -18.28 -16.06 17.46
C HIS A 132 -17.34 -16.26 16.24
N LEU A 133 -16.72 -15.20 15.76
CA LEU A 133 -15.78 -15.23 14.63
C LEU A 133 -14.34 -15.54 15.08
N GLU A 134 -14.09 -15.67 16.40
CA GLU A 134 -12.75 -15.85 16.97
C GLU A 134 -11.98 -17.04 16.36
N PRO A 135 -12.56 -18.23 16.16
CA PRO A 135 -11.82 -19.38 15.61
C PRO A 135 -11.57 -19.30 14.10
N LEU A 136 -12.20 -18.33 13.41
CA LEU A 136 -12.22 -18.29 11.94
C LEU A 136 -11.03 -17.49 11.39
N ASN A 137 -10.52 -17.91 10.23
CA ASN A 137 -9.56 -17.13 9.47
C ASN A 137 -10.24 -15.93 8.74
N ALA A 138 -9.48 -15.11 8.03
CA ALA A 138 -10.02 -13.91 7.37
C ALA A 138 -11.05 -14.22 6.28
N VAL A 139 -10.88 -15.29 5.51
CA VAL A 139 -11.80 -15.72 4.46
C VAL A 139 -13.07 -16.32 5.07
N GLU A 140 -12.91 -17.20 6.05
CA GLU A 140 -14.03 -17.81 6.78
C GLU A 140 -14.87 -16.77 7.52
N THR A 141 -14.24 -15.76 8.12
CA THR A 141 -14.90 -14.62 8.76
C THR A 141 -15.84 -13.91 7.79
N GLN A 142 -15.37 -13.62 6.57
CA GLN A 142 -16.19 -12.98 5.53
C GLN A 142 -17.39 -13.85 5.16
N ASN A 143 -17.18 -15.15 4.98
CA ASN A 143 -18.24 -16.11 4.61
C ASN A 143 -19.27 -16.27 5.74
N ALA A 144 -18.84 -16.32 6.99
CA ALA A 144 -19.72 -16.38 8.15
C ALA A 144 -20.62 -15.15 8.25
N ILE A 145 -20.07 -13.94 8.07
CA ILE A 145 -20.83 -12.69 8.08
C ILE A 145 -21.83 -12.64 6.93
N LYS A 146 -21.45 -13.02 5.70
CA LYS A 146 -22.37 -13.09 4.55
C LYS A 146 -23.53 -14.05 4.81
N LYS A 147 -23.25 -15.20 5.41
CA LYS A 147 -24.26 -16.18 5.79
C LYS A 147 -25.19 -15.66 6.88
N GLU A 148 -24.63 -15.03 7.91
CA GLU A 148 -25.40 -14.43 9.02
C GLU A 148 -26.38 -13.35 8.53
N LEU A 149 -25.90 -12.47 7.63
CA LEU A 149 -26.70 -11.36 7.07
C LEU A 149 -27.57 -11.78 5.87
N GLY A 150 -27.43 -13.01 5.37
CA GLY A 150 -28.31 -13.60 4.37
C GLY A 150 -28.13 -13.09 2.93
N ASP A 151 -27.01 -12.40 2.62
CA ASP A 151 -26.73 -11.91 1.26
C ASP A 151 -25.27 -12.20 0.86
N PRO A 152 -25.03 -13.08 -0.16
CA PRO A 152 -23.68 -13.39 -0.65
C PRO A 152 -22.99 -12.23 -1.36
N LYS A 153 -23.71 -11.17 -1.74
CA LYS A 153 -23.19 -9.99 -2.43
C LYS A 153 -22.54 -8.98 -1.45
N ILE A 154 -22.77 -9.12 -0.15
CA ILE A 154 -22.12 -8.30 0.88
C ILE A 154 -20.61 -8.33 0.69
N GLN A 155 -19.99 -7.17 0.75
CA GLN A 155 -18.54 -7.04 0.71
C GLN A 155 -18.02 -6.89 2.15
N VAL A 156 -16.96 -7.62 2.49
CA VAL A 156 -16.45 -7.64 3.86
C VAL A 156 -14.95 -7.35 3.85
N ALA A 157 -14.53 -6.36 4.62
CA ALA A 157 -13.14 -6.15 5.00
C ALA A 157 -12.92 -6.78 6.38
N ALA A 158 -12.09 -7.80 6.49
CA ALA A 158 -11.90 -8.57 7.71
C ALA A 158 -10.45 -8.63 8.18
N VAL A 159 -10.23 -8.54 9.49
CA VAL A 159 -8.94 -8.91 10.07
C VAL A 159 -8.91 -10.40 10.34
N GLY A 160 -7.79 -11.03 9.93
CA GLY A 160 -7.51 -12.41 10.28
C GLY A 160 -7.00 -12.56 11.72
N PRO A 161 -6.65 -13.79 12.11
CA PRO A 161 -6.04 -14.08 13.41
C PRO A 161 -4.80 -13.22 13.72
N ALA A 162 -4.00 -12.82 12.71
CA ALA A 162 -2.84 -11.96 12.89
C ALA A 162 -3.22 -10.58 13.44
N GLY A 163 -4.24 -9.93 12.88
CA GLY A 163 -4.72 -8.64 13.37
C GLY A 163 -5.30 -8.74 14.78
N ARG A 164 -6.06 -9.79 15.09
CA ARG A 164 -6.63 -10.06 16.43
C ARG A 164 -5.54 -10.30 17.48
N ARG A 165 -4.41 -10.89 17.07
CA ARG A 165 -3.23 -11.15 17.91
C ARG A 165 -2.21 -10.03 17.88
N LEU A 166 -2.53 -8.90 17.24
CA LEU A 166 -1.73 -7.68 17.17
C LEU A 166 -0.32 -7.92 16.58
N VAL A 167 -0.24 -8.77 15.55
CA VAL A 167 0.98 -8.86 14.74
C VAL A 167 1.14 -7.51 14.04
N ARG A 168 2.23 -6.77 14.31
CA ARG A 168 2.38 -5.36 13.93
C ARG A 168 2.31 -5.11 12.43
N TRP A 169 2.55 -6.11 11.62
CA TRP A 169 2.47 -6.09 10.15
C TRP A 169 1.26 -6.88 9.61
N ALA A 170 0.19 -7.03 10.42
CA ALA A 170 -1.06 -7.64 9.97
C ALA A 170 -1.80 -6.77 8.97
N CYS A 171 -2.42 -7.40 7.98
CA CYS A 171 -3.24 -6.77 6.95
C CYS A 171 -4.74 -6.91 7.20
N ILE A 172 -5.54 -6.19 6.41
CA ILE A 172 -6.99 -6.38 6.30
C ILE A 172 -7.26 -7.04 4.96
N LEU A 173 -8.06 -8.12 4.95
CA LEU A 173 -8.38 -8.87 3.74
C LEU A 173 -9.82 -8.61 3.27
N HIS A 174 -9.98 -8.52 1.95
CA HIS A 174 -11.26 -8.53 1.24
C HIS A 174 -11.24 -9.62 0.16
N GLY A 175 -12.32 -10.38 0.03
CA GLY A 175 -12.34 -11.55 -0.84
C GLY A 175 -11.29 -12.58 -0.39
N VAL A 176 -10.59 -13.18 -1.35
CA VAL A 176 -9.57 -14.21 -1.07
C VAL A 176 -8.12 -13.69 -1.19
N SER A 177 -7.92 -12.50 -1.79
CA SER A 177 -6.56 -11.97 -2.05
C SER A 177 -6.48 -10.45 -2.20
N ASP A 178 -7.58 -9.71 -2.08
CA ASP A 178 -7.53 -8.25 -2.09
C ASP A 178 -7.19 -7.76 -0.68
N ALA A 179 -5.98 -7.31 -0.47
CA ALA A 179 -5.52 -6.89 0.84
C ALA A 179 -5.23 -5.39 0.90
N TRP A 180 -5.59 -4.76 2.01
CA TRP A 180 -4.91 -3.57 2.51
C TRP A 180 -3.67 -4.07 3.23
N GLY A 181 -2.62 -4.38 2.45
CA GLY A 181 -1.53 -5.26 2.82
C GLY A 181 -0.58 -4.65 3.86
N ARG A 182 0.13 -3.61 3.48
CA ARG A 182 1.28 -3.09 4.21
C ARG A 182 0.93 -2.11 5.32
N THR A 183 1.91 -1.81 6.18
CA THR A 183 1.88 -0.83 7.28
C THR A 183 1.00 -1.20 8.49
N GLY A 184 0.54 -2.45 8.60
CA GLY A 184 -0.07 -2.97 9.82
C GLY A 184 -1.50 -2.50 10.11
N MET A 185 -2.27 -2.11 9.10
CA MET A 185 -3.66 -1.63 9.30
C MET A 185 -4.57 -2.70 9.92
N GLY A 186 -4.28 -3.98 9.70
CA GLY A 186 -4.99 -5.10 10.36
C GLY A 186 -4.76 -5.15 11.86
N ALA A 187 -3.54 -4.84 12.32
CA ALA A 187 -3.25 -4.76 13.74
C ALA A 187 -3.94 -3.54 14.40
N VAL A 188 -4.00 -2.38 13.71
CA VAL A 188 -4.74 -1.21 14.19
C VAL A 188 -6.24 -1.54 14.32
N MET A 189 -6.83 -2.16 13.31
CA MET A 189 -8.24 -2.56 13.35
C MET A 189 -8.50 -3.59 14.46
N GLY A 190 -7.63 -4.59 14.60
CA GLY A 190 -7.69 -5.60 15.67
C GLY A 190 -7.55 -5.01 17.06
N SER A 191 -6.63 -4.03 17.27
CA SER A 191 -6.43 -3.36 18.54
C SER A 191 -7.67 -2.58 19.02
N LYS A 192 -8.58 -2.22 18.10
CA LYS A 192 -9.84 -1.56 18.39
C LYS A 192 -10.98 -2.54 18.71
N ASN A 193 -10.72 -3.84 18.76
CA ASN A 193 -11.74 -4.90 18.80
C ASN A 193 -12.75 -4.81 17.63
N LEU A 194 -12.36 -4.20 16.51
CA LEU A 194 -13.12 -4.15 15.28
C LEU A 194 -12.61 -5.24 14.33
N TRP A 195 -13.37 -6.34 14.21
CA TRP A 195 -12.88 -7.52 13.50
C TRP A 195 -13.30 -7.58 12.03
N ALA A 196 -14.37 -6.87 11.66
CA ALA A 196 -14.76 -6.72 10.27
C ALA A 196 -15.60 -5.45 10.04
N ILE A 197 -15.67 -5.04 8.77
CA ILE A 197 -16.64 -4.09 8.26
C ILE A 197 -17.35 -4.77 7.09
N ALA A 198 -18.64 -5.05 7.25
CA ALA A 198 -19.51 -5.60 6.22
C ALA A 198 -20.27 -4.48 5.55
N VAL A 199 -20.34 -4.48 4.23
CA VAL A 199 -20.94 -3.39 3.46
C VAL A 199 -21.89 -3.92 2.40
N ARG A 200 -23.08 -3.33 2.28
CA ARG A 200 -24.02 -3.57 1.19
C ARG A 200 -24.81 -2.29 0.92
N GLY A 201 -24.84 -1.85 -0.31
CA GLY A 201 -25.56 -0.65 -0.69
C GLY A 201 -26.46 -0.88 -1.90
N SER A 202 -27.63 -0.23 -1.88
CA SER A 202 -28.56 -0.19 -3.01
C SER A 202 -28.71 1.20 -3.62
N GLY A 203 -28.01 2.21 -3.05
CA GLY A 203 -28.09 3.60 -3.47
C GLY A 203 -27.24 3.92 -4.70
N ASP A 204 -27.59 5.04 -5.32
CA ASP A 204 -26.86 5.60 -6.46
C ASP A 204 -25.75 6.55 -6.03
N ILE A 205 -24.70 6.65 -6.83
CA ILE A 205 -23.68 7.69 -6.68
C ILE A 205 -24.02 8.81 -7.66
N PRO A 206 -24.37 10.02 -7.20
CA PRO A 206 -24.69 11.14 -8.06
C PRO A 206 -23.52 11.53 -8.97
N VAL A 207 -23.80 11.80 -10.26
CA VAL A 207 -22.85 12.24 -11.28
C VAL A 207 -23.30 13.57 -11.83
N ALA A 208 -22.39 14.54 -11.96
CA ALA A 208 -22.73 15.88 -12.40
C ALA A 208 -23.20 15.93 -13.87
N ASP A 209 -22.55 15.16 -14.74
CA ASP A 209 -22.90 15.01 -16.15
C ASP A 209 -22.80 13.53 -16.54
N ALA A 210 -23.92 12.83 -16.52
CA ALA A 210 -23.97 11.39 -16.79
C ALA A 210 -23.65 11.06 -18.26
N VAL A 211 -24.05 11.91 -19.19
CA VAL A 211 -23.78 11.70 -20.64
C VAL A 211 -22.29 11.83 -20.90
N ARG A 212 -21.67 12.88 -20.40
CA ARG A 212 -20.23 13.10 -20.53
C ARG A 212 -19.44 12.01 -19.79
N MET A 213 -19.90 11.60 -18.61
CA MET A 213 -19.26 10.52 -17.85
C MET A 213 -19.21 9.20 -18.62
N MET A 214 -20.30 8.82 -19.29
CA MET A 214 -20.32 7.62 -20.13
C MET A 214 -19.42 7.74 -21.36
N ALA A 215 -19.36 8.92 -21.99
CA ALA A 215 -18.46 9.16 -23.11
C ALA A 215 -16.98 9.06 -22.70
N VAL A 216 -16.60 9.69 -21.58
CA VAL A 216 -15.25 9.62 -20.99
C VAL A 216 -14.90 8.19 -20.63
N THR A 217 -15.82 7.46 -19.99
CA THR A 217 -15.61 6.07 -19.63
C THR A 217 -15.32 5.19 -20.83
N ARG A 218 -16.10 5.37 -21.90
CA ARG A 218 -15.90 4.62 -23.15
C ARG A 218 -14.55 4.93 -23.79
N ALA A 219 -14.19 6.20 -23.89
CA ALA A 219 -12.91 6.61 -24.46
C ALA A 219 -11.71 6.03 -23.67
N HIS A 220 -11.77 6.08 -22.35
CA HIS A 220 -10.72 5.53 -21.48
C HIS A 220 -10.68 3.99 -21.53
N TYR A 221 -11.82 3.33 -21.65
CA TYR A 221 -11.88 1.88 -21.87
C TYR A 221 -11.18 1.50 -23.18
N GLU A 222 -11.51 2.17 -24.28
CA GLU A 222 -10.91 1.95 -25.60
C GLU A 222 -9.40 2.24 -25.58
N GLN A 223 -8.98 3.32 -24.89
CA GLN A 223 -7.56 3.65 -24.71
C GLN A 223 -6.80 2.52 -23.99
N ILE A 224 -7.32 2.05 -22.87
CA ILE A 224 -6.67 0.98 -22.08
C ILE A 224 -6.58 -0.32 -22.88
N THR A 225 -7.70 -0.78 -23.45
CA THR A 225 -7.77 -2.04 -24.17
C THR A 225 -7.00 -2.01 -25.50
N GLY A 226 -6.78 -0.84 -26.07
CA GLY A 226 -5.96 -0.62 -27.27
C GLY A 226 -4.44 -0.63 -27.01
N THR A 227 -3.98 -0.66 -25.75
CA THR A 227 -2.53 -0.68 -25.45
C THR A 227 -1.91 -2.04 -25.76
N LYS A 228 -0.67 -2.06 -26.25
CA LYS A 228 0.07 -3.30 -26.55
C LYS A 228 0.24 -4.21 -25.33
N GLY A 229 0.36 -3.62 -24.13
CA GLY A 229 0.54 -4.35 -22.86
C GLY A 229 -0.75 -4.90 -22.25
N PHE A 230 -1.92 -4.51 -22.78
CA PHE A 230 -3.21 -4.90 -22.20
C PHE A 230 -3.39 -6.42 -22.12
N MET A 231 -3.16 -7.12 -23.22
CA MET A 231 -3.30 -8.58 -23.27
C MET A 231 -2.33 -9.28 -22.32
N ALA A 232 -1.06 -8.84 -22.29
CA ALA A 232 -0.06 -9.42 -21.39
C ALA A 232 -0.46 -9.23 -19.92
N THR A 233 -0.89 -8.01 -19.54
CA THR A 233 -1.36 -7.73 -18.17
C THR A 233 -2.63 -8.51 -17.83
N SER A 234 -3.56 -8.68 -18.78
CA SER A 234 -4.77 -9.48 -18.57
C SER A 234 -4.49 -10.99 -18.51
N THR A 235 -3.44 -11.46 -19.17
CA THR A 235 -3.04 -12.87 -19.17
C THR A 235 -2.25 -13.23 -17.91
N TYR A 236 -1.24 -12.46 -17.57
CA TYR A 236 -0.28 -12.81 -16.53
C TYR A 236 -0.47 -12.02 -15.22
N GLY A 237 -1.37 -11.03 -15.19
CA GLY A 237 -1.45 -10.12 -14.05
C GLY A 237 -0.11 -9.44 -13.80
N THR A 238 0.25 -9.27 -12.53
CA THR A 238 1.56 -8.71 -12.14
C THR A 238 2.73 -9.66 -12.42
N MET A 239 2.46 -10.96 -12.60
CA MET A 239 3.51 -11.96 -12.92
C MET A 239 4.17 -11.74 -14.30
N VAL A 240 3.60 -10.90 -15.18
CA VAL A 240 4.27 -10.40 -16.39
C VAL A 240 5.66 -9.83 -16.09
N ARG A 241 5.91 -9.40 -14.86
CA ARG A 241 7.19 -8.85 -14.41
C ARG A 241 8.29 -9.89 -14.22
N LEU A 242 7.96 -11.16 -13.96
CA LEU A 242 8.96 -12.22 -13.72
C LEU A 242 10.03 -12.25 -14.81
N ASN A 243 9.61 -12.28 -16.07
CA ASN A 243 10.56 -12.27 -17.20
C ASN A 243 11.29 -10.94 -17.36
N ASN A 244 10.65 -9.81 -17.06
CA ASN A 244 11.26 -8.49 -17.15
C ASN A 244 12.37 -8.31 -16.11
N THR A 245 12.11 -8.65 -14.85
CA THR A 245 13.07 -8.53 -13.75
C THR A 245 14.32 -9.40 -13.98
N ARG A 246 14.12 -10.63 -14.45
CA ARG A 246 15.21 -11.55 -14.81
C ARG A 246 16.06 -11.05 -15.95
N SER A 247 15.43 -10.65 -17.07
CA SER A 247 16.16 -10.19 -18.26
C SER A 247 17.01 -8.96 -17.97
N GLN A 248 16.60 -8.13 -17.03
CA GLN A 248 17.33 -6.92 -16.63
C GLN A 248 18.25 -7.12 -15.42
N GLY A 249 18.17 -8.26 -14.72
CA GLY A 249 19.06 -8.63 -13.63
C GLY A 249 18.79 -7.90 -12.31
N TYR A 250 17.52 -7.55 -12.01
CA TYR A 250 17.17 -6.93 -10.73
C TYR A 250 16.19 -7.77 -9.87
N GLU A 251 16.19 -9.06 -10.07
CA GLU A 251 15.53 -10.00 -9.18
C GLU A 251 16.30 -10.11 -7.86
N GLY A 252 15.73 -9.69 -6.73
CA GLY A 252 16.39 -9.77 -5.43
C GLY A 252 16.35 -11.18 -4.86
N GLY A 253 17.48 -11.89 -4.89
CA GLY A 253 17.59 -13.25 -4.38
C GLY A 253 18.27 -13.33 -3.02
N PHE A 254 17.82 -14.30 -2.18
CA PHE A 254 18.43 -14.61 -0.89
C PHE A 254 18.61 -13.35 -0.02
N ASN A 255 17.50 -12.67 0.28
CA ASN A 255 17.51 -11.39 1.00
C ASN A 255 18.43 -10.34 0.36
N HIS A 256 18.32 -10.10 -0.95
CA HIS A 256 19.14 -9.17 -1.77
C HIS A 256 20.67 -9.41 -1.72
N GLN A 257 21.12 -10.60 -1.33
CA GLN A 257 22.52 -10.99 -1.42
C GLN A 257 22.95 -11.21 -2.88
N ARG A 258 22.01 -11.58 -3.75
CA ARG A 258 22.19 -11.80 -5.20
C ARG A 258 21.11 -11.08 -5.98
N ASN A 259 21.45 -10.60 -7.16
CA ASN A 259 20.52 -9.91 -8.07
C ASN A 259 19.91 -10.84 -9.15
N MET A 260 20.32 -12.06 -9.22
CA MET A 260 19.73 -13.14 -10.02
C MET A 260 19.87 -14.46 -9.26
N THR A 261 18.92 -15.35 -9.46
CA THR A 261 18.94 -16.69 -8.87
C THR A 261 18.93 -17.76 -9.96
N GLU A 262 19.49 -18.90 -9.67
CA GLU A 262 19.44 -20.09 -10.54
C GLU A 262 18.02 -20.69 -10.60
N LEU A 263 17.13 -20.25 -9.70
CA LEU A 263 15.75 -20.68 -9.59
C LEU A 263 14.85 -20.14 -10.69
N SER A 264 15.33 -19.16 -11.44
CA SER A 264 14.51 -18.36 -12.36
C SER A 264 13.77 -19.15 -13.45
N GLY A 265 14.32 -20.26 -13.93
CA GLY A 265 13.62 -21.09 -14.95
C GLY A 265 12.41 -21.87 -14.43
N GLU A 266 12.35 -22.15 -13.13
CA GLU A 266 11.28 -22.91 -12.50
C GLU A 266 10.12 -22.03 -12.04
N LEU A 267 10.40 -20.75 -11.79
CA LEU A 267 9.42 -19.75 -11.35
C LEU A 267 8.81 -18.97 -12.51
N ASP A 268 8.47 -19.64 -13.60
CA ASP A 268 7.88 -19.02 -14.79
C ASP A 268 6.36 -18.83 -14.63
N ALA A 269 5.85 -17.70 -15.12
CA ALA A 269 4.42 -17.41 -15.09
C ALA A 269 3.62 -18.41 -15.93
N ASP A 270 4.16 -18.92 -17.05
CA ASP A 270 3.50 -19.91 -17.88
C ASP A 270 3.33 -21.25 -17.13
N VAL A 271 4.29 -21.63 -16.29
CA VAL A 271 4.18 -22.82 -15.42
C VAL A 271 3.01 -22.66 -14.43
N PHE A 272 2.83 -21.46 -13.87
CA PHE A 272 1.68 -21.19 -12.99
C PHE A 272 0.35 -21.27 -13.76
N LEU A 273 0.25 -20.62 -14.92
CA LEU A 273 -0.98 -20.60 -15.72
C LEU A 273 -1.40 -22.01 -16.16
N GLU A 274 -0.43 -22.83 -16.58
CA GLU A 274 -0.70 -24.18 -17.06
C GLU A 274 -1.11 -25.15 -15.94
N LYS A 275 -0.43 -25.08 -14.77
CA LYS A 275 -0.54 -26.12 -13.74
C LYS A 275 -1.48 -25.77 -12.60
N TYR A 276 -1.67 -24.49 -12.32
CA TYR A 276 -2.33 -24.06 -11.08
C TYR A 276 -3.52 -23.11 -11.30
N GLU A 277 -3.52 -22.30 -12.37
CA GLU A 277 -4.62 -21.38 -12.61
C GLU A 277 -5.93 -22.13 -12.92
N VAL A 278 -7.02 -21.75 -12.24
CA VAL A 278 -8.36 -22.31 -12.49
C VAL A 278 -9.37 -21.26 -12.93
N ALA A 279 -9.14 -19.99 -12.63
CA ALA A 279 -10.00 -18.86 -13.03
C ALA A 279 -9.28 -17.53 -12.93
N LYS A 280 -9.88 -16.50 -13.52
CA LYS A 280 -9.49 -15.10 -13.38
C LYS A 280 -10.63 -14.25 -12.83
N ALA A 281 -10.28 -13.15 -12.16
CA ALA A 281 -11.22 -12.17 -11.68
C ALA A 281 -10.76 -10.75 -12.01
N SER A 282 -11.69 -9.80 -12.02
CA SER A 282 -11.41 -8.38 -12.15
C SER A 282 -12.01 -7.59 -10.99
N CYS A 283 -11.50 -6.37 -10.79
CA CYS A 283 -12.17 -5.39 -9.95
C CYS A 283 -13.41 -4.83 -10.68
N LEU A 284 -14.28 -4.15 -9.93
CA LEU A 284 -15.48 -3.51 -10.51
C LEU A 284 -15.08 -2.56 -11.67
N ASN A 285 -15.79 -2.62 -12.79
CA ASN A 285 -15.58 -1.79 -13.98
C ASN A 285 -14.13 -1.80 -14.54
N CYS A 286 -13.35 -2.85 -14.28
CA CYS A 286 -12.00 -2.98 -14.79
C CYS A 286 -11.95 -3.97 -15.95
N PRO A 287 -11.42 -3.59 -17.14
CA PRO A 287 -11.30 -4.49 -18.27
C PRO A 287 -10.17 -5.51 -18.11
N THR A 288 -9.23 -5.25 -17.19
CA THR A 288 -8.06 -6.12 -16.98
C THR A 288 -8.39 -7.22 -15.99
N HIS A 289 -8.22 -8.45 -16.39
CA HIS A 289 -8.48 -9.64 -15.57
C HIS A 289 -7.18 -10.10 -14.89
N CYS A 290 -6.54 -9.19 -14.13
CA CYS A 290 -5.20 -9.40 -13.57
C CYS A 290 -5.18 -10.23 -12.27
N ARG A 291 -6.34 -10.64 -11.74
CA ARG A 291 -6.43 -11.42 -10.50
C ARG A 291 -6.63 -12.88 -10.82
N HIS A 292 -5.67 -13.69 -10.46
CA HIS A 292 -5.72 -15.15 -10.65
C HIS A 292 -6.46 -15.84 -9.51
N GLN A 293 -7.02 -16.98 -9.80
CA GLN A 293 -7.45 -17.97 -8.81
C GLN A 293 -6.75 -19.28 -9.13
N HIS A 294 -6.22 -19.93 -8.13
CA HIS A 294 -5.45 -21.15 -8.30
C HIS A 294 -6.01 -22.31 -7.49
N GLU A 295 -5.58 -23.51 -7.87
CA GLU A 295 -5.82 -24.73 -7.15
C GLU A 295 -4.49 -25.48 -7.02
N VAL A 296 -4.16 -25.90 -5.81
CA VAL A 296 -2.92 -26.62 -5.51
C VAL A 296 -3.20 -27.83 -4.61
N ILE A 297 -2.46 -28.91 -4.83
CA ILE A 297 -2.42 -30.06 -3.92
C ILE A 297 -1.23 -29.87 -3.00
N LEU A 298 -1.49 -29.62 -1.73
CA LEU A 298 -0.49 -29.43 -0.71
C LEU A 298 0.30 -30.72 -0.44
N ARG A 299 1.39 -30.63 0.35
CA ARG A 299 2.25 -31.79 0.64
C ARG A 299 1.56 -32.89 1.42
N ASP A 300 0.55 -32.57 2.23
CA ASP A 300 -0.30 -33.51 2.95
C ASP A 300 -1.41 -34.15 2.11
N GLY A 301 -1.49 -33.80 0.80
CA GLY A 301 -2.52 -34.27 -0.11
C GLY A 301 -3.79 -33.43 -0.10
N THR A 302 -3.89 -32.42 0.74
CA THR A 302 -5.06 -31.52 0.78
C THR A 302 -5.17 -30.70 -0.49
N LYS A 303 -6.34 -30.69 -1.10
CA LYS A 303 -6.65 -29.82 -2.24
C LYS A 303 -7.12 -28.46 -1.76
N LYS A 304 -6.39 -27.40 -2.13
CA LYS A 304 -6.67 -26.04 -1.71
C LYS A 304 -6.90 -25.12 -2.90
N ARG A 305 -7.84 -24.20 -2.74
CA ARG A 305 -8.10 -23.10 -3.69
C ARG A 305 -7.77 -21.76 -3.02
N GLY A 306 -7.07 -20.90 -3.74
CA GLY A 306 -6.69 -19.57 -3.30
C GLY A 306 -6.84 -18.51 -4.38
N GLY A 307 -6.51 -17.29 -4.03
CA GLY A 307 -6.48 -16.14 -4.92
C GLY A 307 -5.06 -15.57 -5.04
N GLY A 308 -4.67 -15.16 -6.23
CA GLY A 308 -3.31 -14.77 -6.58
C GLY A 308 -2.54 -15.95 -7.20
N PRO A 309 -1.21 -15.99 -7.09
CA PRO A 309 -0.36 -15.00 -6.42
C PRO A 309 -0.12 -13.76 -7.28
N GLU A 310 0.38 -12.71 -6.64
CA GLU A 310 0.96 -11.54 -7.31
C GLU A 310 2.47 -11.73 -7.50
N TYR A 311 3.07 -10.97 -8.43
CA TYR A 311 4.52 -11.00 -8.67
C TYR A 311 5.34 -10.91 -7.39
N ALA A 312 5.02 -9.95 -6.51
CA ALA A 312 5.77 -9.75 -5.26
C ALA A 312 5.70 -10.96 -4.30
N GLY A 313 4.62 -11.73 -4.34
CA GLY A 313 4.52 -12.98 -3.59
C GLY A 313 5.37 -14.09 -4.19
N VAL A 314 5.39 -14.23 -5.52
CA VAL A 314 6.23 -15.21 -6.21
C VAL A 314 7.71 -14.87 -6.04
N GLY A 315 8.11 -13.60 -6.27
CA GLY A 315 9.48 -13.14 -6.04
C GLY A 315 9.91 -13.25 -4.58
N GLY A 316 9.00 -12.93 -3.65
CA GLY A 316 9.29 -12.97 -2.22
C GLY A 316 9.50 -14.40 -1.69
N TRP A 317 8.54 -15.30 -1.84
CA TRP A 317 8.68 -16.69 -1.40
C TRP A 317 9.65 -17.48 -2.29
N GLY A 318 9.70 -17.12 -3.58
CA GLY A 318 10.63 -17.70 -4.55
C GLY A 318 12.05 -17.17 -4.34
N SER A 319 12.43 -16.18 -5.15
CA SER A 319 13.83 -15.71 -5.23
C SER A 319 14.37 -15.18 -3.91
N GLN A 320 13.60 -14.36 -3.19
CA GLN A 320 14.07 -13.74 -1.95
C GLN A 320 14.25 -14.76 -0.81
N CYS A 321 13.36 -15.75 -0.68
CA CYS A 321 13.46 -16.84 0.28
C CYS A 321 14.17 -18.09 -0.29
N GLY A 322 14.53 -18.13 -1.58
CA GLY A 322 15.28 -19.21 -2.21
C GLY A 322 14.47 -20.44 -2.59
N SER A 323 13.13 -20.37 -2.71
CA SER A 323 12.30 -21.53 -3.08
C SER A 323 11.99 -21.56 -4.58
N SER A 324 12.11 -22.74 -5.22
CA SER A 324 11.62 -23.00 -6.58
C SER A 324 10.31 -23.82 -6.59
N ASP A 325 9.82 -24.25 -5.43
CA ASP A 325 8.63 -25.09 -5.32
C ASP A 325 7.35 -24.24 -5.28
N TRP A 326 6.60 -24.26 -6.36
CA TRP A 326 5.30 -23.59 -6.47
C TRP A 326 4.30 -23.98 -5.38
N ARG A 327 4.34 -25.23 -4.89
CA ARG A 327 3.45 -25.65 -3.79
C ARG A 327 3.75 -24.90 -2.52
N THR A 328 5.04 -24.78 -2.18
CA THR A 328 5.48 -23.98 -1.03
C THR A 328 5.08 -22.51 -1.17
N ILE A 329 5.29 -21.92 -2.36
CA ILE A 329 4.95 -20.52 -2.65
C ILE A 329 3.45 -20.27 -2.49
N LEU A 330 2.62 -21.13 -3.08
CA LEU A 330 1.16 -20.98 -3.03
C LEU A 330 0.60 -21.25 -1.62
N GLU A 331 1.15 -22.24 -0.89
CA GLU A 331 0.76 -22.52 0.49
C GLU A 331 1.08 -21.36 1.42
N ALA A 332 2.28 -20.79 1.33
CA ALA A 332 2.70 -19.64 2.13
C ALA A 332 1.90 -18.37 1.79
N TRP A 333 1.62 -18.15 0.51
CA TRP A 333 0.78 -17.05 0.04
C TRP A 333 -0.64 -17.15 0.61
N ASP A 334 -1.29 -18.30 0.48
CA ASP A 334 -2.64 -18.52 0.97
C ASP A 334 -2.70 -18.44 2.49
N TYR A 335 -1.69 -18.99 3.18
CA TYR A 335 -1.58 -18.89 4.63
C TYR A 335 -1.53 -17.43 5.10
N CYS A 336 -0.74 -16.60 4.44
CA CYS A 336 -0.68 -15.17 4.76
C CYS A 336 -2.04 -14.49 4.57
N ASN A 337 -2.73 -14.75 3.46
CA ASN A 337 -4.05 -14.19 3.21
C ASN A 337 -5.07 -14.65 4.26
N GLU A 338 -5.14 -15.93 4.55
CA GLU A 338 -6.07 -16.51 5.54
C GLU A 338 -5.82 -15.98 6.95
N MET A 339 -4.55 -15.89 7.35
CA MET A 339 -4.19 -15.38 8.66
C MET A 339 -4.26 -13.85 8.77
N GLY A 340 -4.32 -13.13 7.65
CA GLY A 340 -4.30 -11.67 7.61
C GLY A 340 -2.89 -11.11 7.86
N LEU A 341 -1.87 -11.75 7.31
CA LEU A 341 -0.48 -11.29 7.32
C LEU A 341 -0.15 -10.54 6.03
N ASP A 342 0.61 -9.46 6.11
CA ASP A 342 1.23 -8.84 4.94
C ASP A 342 2.28 -9.78 4.34
N THR A 343 2.03 -10.28 3.15
CA THR A 343 2.92 -11.23 2.48
C THR A 343 4.31 -10.64 2.22
N LEU A 344 4.42 -9.36 1.87
CA LEU A 344 5.70 -8.74 1.57
C LEU A 344 6.56 -8.62 2.84
N SER A 345 5.97 -8.23 3.95
CA SER A 345 6.67 -8.23 5.24
C SER A 345 7.01 -9.65 5.68
N ALA A 346 6.10 -10.62 5.49
CA ALA A 346 6.35 -12.03 5.82
C ALA A 346 7.55 -12.61 5.08
N THR A 347 7.66 -12.35 3.75
CA THR A 347 8.80 -12.80 2.95
C THR A 347 10.10 -12.15 3.39
N ALA A 348 10.08 -10.82 3.64
CA ALA A 348 11.27 -10.09 4.07
C ALA A 348 11.76 -10.55 5.47
N TYR A 349 10.85 -10.77 6.43
CA TYR A 349 11.21 -11.31 7.74
C TYR A 349 11.80 -12.73 7.62
N THR A 350 11.17 -13.59 6.82
CA THR A 350 11.63 -14.96 6.63
C THR A 350 13.00 -14.99 5.97
N ALA A 351 13.20 -14.23 4.89
CA ALA A 351 14.49 -14.14 4.20
C ALA A 351 15.59 -13.54 5.09
N TRP A 352 15.27 -12.54 5.91
CA TRP A 352 16.19 -12.00 6.90
C TRP A 352 16.63 -13.05 7.93
N LEU A 353 15.69 -13.81 8.48
CA LEU A 353 16.00 -14.88 9.43
C LEU A 353 16.83 -16.00 8.78
N MET A 354 16.56 -16.36 7.53
CA MET A 354 17.37 -17.32 6.77
C MET A 354 18.80 -16.82 6.58
N GLU A 355 19.01 -15.54 6.27
CA GLU A 355 20.33 -14.94 6.17
C GLU A 355 21.06 -14.94 7.53
N LEU A 356 20.38 -14.61 8.61
CA LEU A 356 20.97 -14.68 9.96
C LEU A 356 21.40 -16.11 10.33
N TYR A 357 20.59 -17.10 9.96
CA TYR A 357 20.88 -18.51 10.17
C TYR A 357 22.08 -18.98 9.32
N GLU A 358 22.10 -18.64 8.02
CA GLU A 358 23.24 -18.94 7.12
C GLU A 358 24.56 -18.38 7.66
N LYS A 359 24.53 -17.19 8.27
CA LYS A 359 25.70 -16.52 8.85
C LYS A 359 26.04 -17.00 10.28
N GLY A 360 25.30 -17.94 10.83
CA GLY A 360 25.48 -18.43 12.20
C GLY A 360 25.21 -17.38 13.29
N ILE A 361 24.49 -16.29 12.95
CA ILE A 361 24.06 -15.26 13.91
C ILE A 361 22.94 -15.82 14.79
N ILE A 362 22.03 -16.61 14.22
CA ILE A 362 21.05 -17.42 14.93
C ILE A 362 21.25 -18.89 14.58
N THR A 363 20.80 -19.77 15.49
CA THR A 363 20.91 -21.22 15.38
C THR A 363 19.57 -21.87 15.69
N GLU A 364 19.47 -23.18 15.55
CA GLU A 364 18.27 -23.94 15.93
C GLU A 364 17.86 -23.73 17.40
N ALA A 365 18.81 -23.41 18.29
CA ALA A 365 18.51 -23.06 19.69
C ALA A 365 17.74 -21.73 19.82
N ASP A 366 17.96 -20.77 18.89
CA ASP A 366 17.25 -19.48 18.87
C ASP A 366 15.86 -19.60 18.20
N THR A 367 15.57 -20.69 17.48
CA THR A 367 14.40 -20.87 16.60
C THR A 367 13.47 -22.01 17.04
N ASP A 368 13.61 -22.50 18.29
CA ASP A 368 12.88 -23.67 18.80
C ASP A 368 13.08 -24.94 17.94
N GLY A 369 14.31 -25.17 17.48
CA GLY A 369 14.69 -26.34 16.68
C GLY A 369 14.39 -26.21 15.17
N LEU A 370 13.95 -25.06 14.68
CA LEU A 370 13.66 -24.84 13.26
C LEU A 370 14.94 -24.49 12.49
N ALA A 371 15.35 -25.35 11.56
CA ALA A 371 16.48 -25.11 10.66
C ALA A 371 16.07 -24.16 9.52
N LEU A 372 16.53 -22.92 9.54
CA LEU A 372 16.13 -21.88 8.58
C LEU A 372 16.97 -21.91 7.30
N ARG A 373 16.91 -23.01 6.54
CA ARG A 373 17.61 -23.16 5.28
C ARG A 373 16.86 -22.49 4.14
N TRP A 374 17.59 -21.91 3.20
CA TRP A 374 17.02 -21.30 2.02
C TRP A 374 16.12 -22.27 1.23
N GLY A 375 14.94 -21.78 0.84
CA GLY A 375 13.96 -22.51 0.04
C GLY A 375 13.25 -23.68 0.71
N ASP A 376 13.58 -23.95 1.96
CA ASP A 376 12.97 -25.05 2.71
C ASP A 376 11.53 -24.74 3.10
N HIS A 377 10.62 -25.66 2.74
CA HIS A 377 9.19 -25.52 3.05
C HIS A 377 8.92 -25.43 4.56
N ASP A 378 9.57 -26.32 5.36
CA ASP A 378 9.30 -26.38 6.78
C ASP A 378 9.85 -25.16 7.50
N ALA A 379 10.95 -24.58 7.00
CA ALA A 379 11.47 -23.30 7.45
C ALA A 379 10.48 -22.16 7.19
N ILE A 380 10.00 -22.03 5.95
CA ILE A 380 9.03 -20.97 5.55
C ILE A 380 7.75 -21.09 6.37
N MET A 381 7.11 -22.25 6.34
CA MET A 381 5.84 -22.47 7.05
C MET A 381 6.03 -22.44 8.56
N GLY A 382 7.18 -22.88 9.05
CA GLY A 382 7.54 -22.84 10.48
C GLY A 382 7.62 -21.43 11.03
N VAL A 383 8.28 -20.50 10.32
CA VAL A 383 8.33 -19.07 10.68
C VAL A 383 6.93 -18.46 10.73
N LEU A 384 6.10 -18.73 9.72
CA LEU A 384 4.73 -18.23 9.67
C LEU A 384 3.87 -18.76 10.83
N ARG A 385 3.95 -20.05 11.12
CA ARG A 385 3.22 -20.68 12.25
C ARG A 385 3.69 -20.15 13.60
N GLN A 386 5.02 -20.06 13.82
CA GLN A 386 5.57 -19.48 15.04
C GLN A 386 5.13 -18.03 15.25
N THR A 387 5.05 -17.24 14.17
CA THR A 387 4.53 -15.87 14.22
C THR A 387 3.08 -15.84 14.70
N MET A 388 2.24 -16.69 14.11
CA MET A 388 0.83 -16.77 14.48
C MET A 388 0.61 -17.31 15.90
N GLU A 389 1.44 -18.23 16.36
CA GLU A 389 1.40 -18.79 17.71
C GLU A 389 2.09 -17.89 18.76
N ARG A 390 2.77 -16.83 18.31
CA ARG A 390 3.60 -15.95 19.14
C ARG A 390 4.58 -16.72 20.01
N ARG A 391 5.32 -17.67 19.43
CA ARG A 391 6.34 -18.45 20.09
C ARG A 391 7.69 -18.37 19.37
N GLY A 392 8.77 -18.69 20.08
CA GLY A 392 10.12 -18.72 19.53
C GLY A 392 10.49 -17.42 18.79
N ILE A 393 11.18 -17.56 17.66
CA ILE A 393 11.58 -16.43 16.82
C ILE A 393 10.38 -15.70 16.22
N GLY A 394 9.28 -16.40 15.99
CA GLY A 394 8.03 -15.85 15.47
C GLY A 394 7.41 -14.81 16.41
N ALA A 395 7.51 -14.99 17.73
CA ALA A 395 7.04 -13.99 18.70
C ALA A 395 7.78 -12.66 18.55
N LEU A 396 9.08 -12.70 18.30
CA LEU A 396 9.92 -11.51 18.16
C LEU A 396 9.53 -10.72 16.90
N ILE A 397 9.40 -11.39 15.75
CA ILE A 397 9.05 -10.70 14.49
C ILE A 397 7.59 -10.25 14.46
N ALA A 398 6.69 -10.87 15.23
CA ALA A 398 5.30 -10.39 15.37
C ALA A 398 5.25 -8.98 15.96
N ASP A 399 6.21 -8.61 16.81
CA ASP A 399 6.34 -7.28 17.41
C ASP A 399 7.19 -6.31 16.57
N GLY A 400 7.55 -6.71 15.34
CA GLY A 400 8.25 -5.91 14.35
C GLY A 400 9.77 -6.11 14.34
N TRP A 401 10.39 -5.72 13.24
CA TRP A 401 11.81 -6.00 12.98
C TRP A 401 12.76 -5.37 14.00
N MET A 402 12.46 -4.15 14.46
CA MET A 402 13.33 -3.45 15.41
C MET A 402 13.35 -4.18 16.75
N HIS A 403 12.19 -4.60 17.23
CA HIS A 403 12.09 -5.42 18.44
C HIS A 403 12.85 -6.73 18.29
N ALA A 404 12.63 -7.44 17.19
CA ALA A 404 13.31 -8.69 16.89
C ALA A 404 14.83 -8.51 16.78
N ALA A 405 15.29 -7.49 16.07
CA ALA A 405 16.71 -7.21 15.90
C ALA A 405 17.43 -6.88 17.22
N LEU A 406 16.76 -6.11 18.09
CA LEU A 406 17.28 -5.81 19.44
C LEU A 406 17.35 -7.06 20.32
N ALA A 407 16.29 -7.89 20.30
CA ALA A 407 16.24 -9.13 21.09
C ALA A 407 17.28 -10.18 20.63
N ILE A 408 17.45 -10.35 19.31
CA ILE A 408 18.48 -11.23 18.75
C ILE A 408 19.87 -10.70 19.06
N GLY A 409 20.08 -9.38 19.02
CA GLY A 409 21.39 -8.76 19.18
C GLY A 409 22.37 -9.16 18.07
N ARG A 410 23.67 -9.38 18.42
CA ARG A 410 24.70 -9.93 17.52
C ARG A 410 24.81 -9.24 16.15
N GLY A 411 24.37 -7.97 16.04
CA GLY A 411 24.38 -7.19 14.80
C GLY A 411 23.29 -7.54 13.79
N ALA A 412 22.25 -8.26 14.20
CA ALA A 412 21.16 -8.73 13.35
C ALA A 412 20.47 -7.61 12.53
N HIS A 413 20.35 -6.39 13.11
CA HIS A 413 19.75 -5.23 12.46
C HIS A 413 20.41 -4.84 11.12
N ARG A 414 21.68 -5.16 10.92
CA ARG A 414 22.44 -4.82 9.69
C ARG A 414 22.02 -5.62 8.46
N PHE A 415 21.26 -6.69 8.66
CA PHE A 415 20.83 -7.62 7.61
C PHE A 415 19.36 -7.43 7.22
N PHE A 416 18.59 -6.62 7.97
CA PHE A 416 17.21 -6.31 7.63
C PHE A 416 17.15 -5.12 6.69
N ASP A 417 16.79 -5.39 5.43
CA ASP A 417 16.69 -4.35 4.41
C ASP A 417 15.37 -3.59 4.55
N HIS A 418 15.44 -2.32 4.89
CA HIS A 418 14.28 -1.45 5.09
C HIS A 418 14.54 0.01 4.72
N VAL A 419 13.47 0.76 4.53
CA VAL A 419 13.49 2.23 4.51
C VAL A 419 12.43 2.70 5.50
N LYS A 420 12.79 3.61 6.41
CA LYS A 420 11.89 4.15 7.44
C LYS A 420 11.09 3.06 8.18
N GLY A 421 11.71 1.93 8.46
CA GLY A 421 11.10 0.81 9.20
C GLY A 421 10.25 -0.15 8.37
N LEU A 422 9.90 0.16 7.13
CA LEU A 422 9.19 -0.76 6.24
C LEU A 422 10.18 -1.59 5.41
N SER A 423 10.00 -2.91 5.37
CA SER A 423 10.86 -3.85 4.64
C SER A 423 10.88 -3.57 3.14
N VAL A 424 12.04 -3.78 2.49
CA VAL A 424 12.15 -3.78 1.03
C VAL A 424 11.50 -5.06 0.47
N GLU A 425 10.77 -4.93 -0.64
CA GLU A 425 10.20 -6.08 -1.35
C GLU A 425 11.26 -6.84 -2.16
N CYS A 426 10.85 -7.88 -2.88
CA CYS A 426 11.74 -8.75 -3.62
C CYS A 426 12.52 -8.11 -4.78
N ASP A 427 12.19 -6.90 -5.22
CA ASP A 427 12.94 -6.22 -6.29
C ASP A 427 14.23 -5.59 -5.77
N ASP A 428 15.33 -5.88 -6.43
CA ASP A 428 16.61 -5.21 -6.17
C ASP A 428 16.78 -4.03 -7.13
N VAL A 429 16.28 -2.88 -6.70
CA VAL A 429 16.23 -1.67 -7.55
C VAL A 429 17.53 -0.89 -7.62
N ARG A 430 18.66 -1.39 -7.07
CA ARG A 430 19.94 -0.64 -7.06
C ARG A 430 20.45 -0.23 -8.45
N GLY A 431 19.97 -0.84 -9.51
CA GLY A 431 20.29 -0.49 -10.91
C GLY A 431 19.38 0.59 -11.52
N HIS A 432 18.37 1.09 -10.80
CA HIS A 432 17.33 2.00 -11.29
C HIS A 432 17.29 3.26 -10.42
N ARG A 433 17.92 4.36 -10.84
CA ARG A 433 18.19 5.53 -9.99
C ARG A 433 16.94 6.29 -9.57
N ALA A 434 15.93 6.41 -10.43
CA ALA A 434 14.67 7.04 -10.03
C ALA A 434 13.90 6.16 -9.04
N GLN A 435 13.95 4.83 -9.18
CA GLN A 435 13.32 3.91 -8.22
C GLN A 435 14.07 3.89 -6.89
N VAL A 436 15.41 3.94 -6.89
CA VAL A 436 16.22 4.07 -5.67
C VAL A 436 15.86 5.34 -4.91
N LEU A 437 15.82 6.49 -5.60
CA LEU A 437 15.40 7.76 -4.99
C LEU A 437 13.98 7.67 -4.44
N GLY A 438 13.04 7.16 -5.25
CA GLY A 438 11.66 7.02 -4.85
C GLY A 438 11.45 6.08 -3.67
N LEU A 439 12.25 5.01 -3.55
CA LEU A 439 12.24 4.13 -2.38
C LEU A 439 12.69 4.87 -1.12
N ALA A 440 13.79 5.63 -1.22
CA ALA A 440 14.34 6.41 -0.11
C ALA A 440 13.40 7.52 0.35
N THR A 441 12.75 8.26 -0.56
CA THR A 441 11.87 9.40 -0.26
C THR A 441 10.42 9.03 0.02
N SER A 442 10.03 7.78 -0.24
CA SER A 442 8.65 7.29 -0.05
C SER A 442 8.08 7.65 1.33
N SER A 443 6.85 8.13 1.32
CA SER A 443 6.17 8.65 2.51
C SER A 443 5.73 7.58 3.52
N ARG A 444 5.71 6.30 3.16
CA ARG A 444 5.37 5.23 4.10
C ARG A 444 6.49 4.20 4.32
N GLY A 445 7.70 4.48 3.82
CA GLY A 445 8.85 3.56 3.86
C GLY A 445 9.10 2.85 2.55
N ALA A 446 9.81 1.73 2.55
CA ALA A 446 10.18 0.99 1.36
C ALA A 446 8.94 0.47 0.58
N ASP A 447 8.45 1.27 -0.35
CA ASP A 447 7.23 0.95 -1.07
C ASP A 447 7.27 1.37 -2.54
N HIS A 448 7.04 0.40 -3.43
CA HIS A 448 7.05 0.61 -4.88
C HIS A 448 5.80 1.34 -5.40
N LEU A 449 4.68 1.34 -4.66
CA LEU A 449 3.42 1.95 -5.10
C LEU A 449 3.32 3.45 -4.81
N ARG A 450 4.34 4.05 -4.18
CA ARG A 450 4.37 5.48 -3.85
C ARG A 450 5.11 6.31 -4.89
N SER A 451 6.24 5.79 -5.36
CA SER A 451 7.22 6.61 -6.08
C SER A 451 8.05 5.84 -7.12
N ARG A 452 7.73 4.57 -7.40
CA ARG A 452 8.45 3.79 -8.39
C ARG A 452 8.23 4.33 -9.79
N PHE A 453 9.25 4.86 -10.42
CA PHE A 453 9.24 5.23 -11.82
C PHE A 453 9.37 3.99 -12.71
N THR A 454 8.27 3.27 -12.91
CA THR A 454 8.24 2.01 -13.67
C THR A 454 8.71 2.19 -15.12
N LEU A 455 8.53 3.36 -15.70
CA LEU A 455 8.96 3.67 -17.07
C LEU A 455 10.49 3.60 -17.28
N GLU A 456 11.29 3.68 -16.20
CA GLU A 456 12.74 3.48 -16.24
C GLU A 456 13.15 2.09 -16.71
N GLU A 457 12.27 1.10 -16.53
CA GLU A 457 12.50 -0.29 -16.93
C GLU A 457 12.41 -0.50 -18.45
N PHE A 458 11.78 0.44 -19.18
CA PHE A 458 11.52 0.31 -20.61
C PHE A 458 12.49 1.10 -21.50
N SER A 459 13.52 1.73 -20.94
CA SER A 459 14.53 2.51 -21.67
C SER A 459 13.91 3.46 -22.70
N LEU A 460 12.93 4.25 -22.28
CA LEU A 460 12.17 5.16 -23.16
C LEU A 460 13.10 6.21 -23.80
N PRO A 461 12.87 6.58 -25.06
CA PRO A 461 13.57 7.70 -25.69
C PRO A 461 13.37 9.01 -24.92
N GLU A 462 14.39 9.86 -24.83
CA GLU A 462 14.37 11.14 -24.11
C GLU A 462 13.21 12.06 -24.55
N LYS A 463 12.89 12.10 -25.85
CA LYS A 463 11.74 12.87 -26.38
C LYS A 463 10.39 12.43 -25.79
N VAL A 464 10.25 11.15 -25.40
CA VAL A 464 9.03 10.62 -24.80
C VAL A 464 8.92 11.09 -23.36
N THR A 465 10.01 11.00 -22.61
CA THR A 465 10.07 11.45 -21.22
C THR A 465 9.97 12.97 -21.12
N GLU A 466 10.60 13.73 -22.03
CA GLU A 466 10.48 15.19 -22.11
C GLU A 466 9.02 15.61 -22.33
N LYS A 467 8.31 14.96 -23.26
CA LYS A 467 6.87 15.22 -23.47
C LYS A 467 6.02 14.90 -22.24
N LEU A 468 6.37 13.87 -21.50
CA LEU A 468 5.58 13.37 -20.36
C LEU A 468 5.85 14.14 -19.06
N ILE A 469 7.11 14.48 -18.80
CA ILE A 469 7.61 14.98 -17.52
C ILE A 469 8.05 16.44 -17.61
N GLY A 470 8.32 16.94 -18.82
CA GLY A 470 8.83 18.29 -19.08
C GLY A 470 10.35 18.40 -19.18
N VAL A 471 11.07 17.28 -18.91
CA VAL A 471 12.53 17.19 -19.06
C VAL A 471 12.93 15.85 -19.68
N PRO A 472 14.02 15.80 -20.47
CA PRO A 472 14.52 14.53 -21.00
C PRO A 472 15.13 13.68 -19.87
N ILE A 473 14.72 12.41 -19.79
CA ILE A 473 15.30 11.42 -18.88
C ILE A 473 16.12 10.43 -19.71
N PRO A 474 17.42 10.28 -19.45
CA PRO A 474 18.24 9.30 -20.19
C PRO A 474 17.66 7.88 -20.11
N PRO A 475 17.69 7.12 -21.24
CA PRO A 475 17.21 5.73 -21.28
C PRO A 475 17.95 4.78 -20.33
N ASP A 476 19.21 5.11 -20.00
CA ASP A 476 19.98 4.34 -19.03
C ASP A 476 19.42 4.53 -17.62
N ALA A 477 18.88 3.44 -17.06
CA ALA A 477 18.36 3.41 -15.71
C ALA A 477 19.41 3.72 -14.62
N ALA A 478 20.70 3.44 -14.90
CA ALA A 478 21.79 3.72 -13.98
C ALA A 478 22.30 5.18 -14.03
N SER A 479 21.82 5.99 -14.98
CA SER A 479 22.13 7.43 -15.04
C SER A 479 21.47 8.17 -13.88
N TYR A 480 22.18 9.17 -13.30
CA TYR A 480 21.65 10.07 -12.25
C TYR A 480 21.03 11.37 -12.81
N VAL A 481 21.03 11.55 -14.13
CA VAL A 481 20.56 12.80 -14.78
C VAL A 481 19.06 12.87 -14.78
N ASN A 482 18.50 13.94 -14.22
CA ASN A 482 17.06 14.28 -14.19
C ASN A 482 16.15 13.22 -13.50
N LYS A 483 16.71 12.28 -12.73
CA LYS A 483 15.93 11.24 -12.06
C LYS A 483 15.05 11.79 -10.94
N GLU A 484 15.42 12.92 -10.34
CA GLU A 484 14.61 13.66 -9.38
C GLU A 484 13.29 14.15 -9.98
N HIS A 485 13.27 14.58 -11.24
CA HIS A 485 12.06 14.95 -11.96
C HIS A 485 11.13 13.75 -12.19
N ALA A 486 11.71 12.61 -12.59
CA ALA A 486 10.97 11.37 -12.77
C ALA A 486 10.32 10.89 -11.48
N CYS A 487 11.05 10.97 -10.37
CA CYS A 487 10.56 10.60 -9.04
C CYS A 487 9.38 11.49 -8.62
N ILE A 488 9.53 12.82 -8.69
CA ILE A 488 8.48 13.79 -8.32
C ILE A 488 7.22 13.60 -9.16
N TRP A 489 7.37 13.45 -10.48
CA TRP A 489 6.24 13.19 -11.37
C TRP A 489 5.49 11.93 -10.96
N THR A 490 6.21 10.86 -10.65
CA THR A 490 5.64 9.57 -10.24
C THR A 490 4.90 9.67 -8.92
N GLU A 491 5.49 10.32 -7.92
CA GLU A 491 4.88 10.56 -6.61
C GLU A 491 3.55 11.31 -6.72
N ASN A 492 3.51 12.33 -7.58
CA ASN A 492 2.29 13.10 -7.81
C ASN A 492 1.21 12.26 -8.53
N ILE A 493 1.57 11.50 -9.57
CA ILE A 493 0.63 10.57 -10.25
C ILE A 493 0.10 9.50 -9.29
N CYS A 494 0.96 8.90 -8.46
CA CYS A 494 0.54 7.91 -7.48
C CYS A 494 -0.38 8.50 -6.42
N SER A 495 -0.11 9.73 -5.96
CA SER A 495 -0.96 10.44 -5.01
C SER A 495 -2.33 10.75 -5.60
N LEU A 496 -2.39 11.20 -6.85
CA LEU A 496 -3.63 11.43 -7.57
C LEU A 496 -4.42 10.13 -7.79
N ALA A 497 -3.76 9.07 -8.25
CA ALA A 497 -4.41 7.79 -8.48
C ALA A 497 -5.08 7.25 -7.19
N ASP A 498 -4.38 7.29 -6.05
CA ASP A 498 -4.94 6.83 -4.77
C ASP A 498 -6.07 7.76 -4.26
N ALA A 499 -5.95 9.07 -4.46
CA ALA A 499 -7.00 10.03 -4.09
C ALA A 499 -8.26 9.90 -4.96
N LEU A 500 -8.09 9.50 -6.22
CA LEU A 500 -9.19 9.22 -7.14
C LEU A 500 -9.79 7.81 -6.98
N GLY A 501 -9.07 6.89 -6.34
CA GLY A 501 -9.42 5.48 -6.28
C GLY A 501 -9.10 4.72 -7.56
N SER A 502 -8.21 5.26 -8.39
CA SER A 502 -7.76 4.65 -9.64
C SER A 502 -6.75 3.53 -9.39
N CYS A 503 -6.82 2.48 -10.20
CA CYS A 503 -5.78 1.46 -10.23
C CYS A 503 -4.54 1.98 -10.95
N LYS A 504 -3.37 1.96 -10.29
CA LYS A 504 -2.10 2.42 -10.88
C LYS A 504 -1.71 1.66 -12.14
N PHE A 505 -2.08 0.37 -12.23
CA PHE A 505 -1.87 -0.45 -13.44
C PHE A 505 -2.63 0.03 -14.68
N LEU A 506 -3.56 0.95 -14.54
CA LEU A 506 -4.29 1.58 -15.64
C LEU A 506 -3.80 3.01 -15.92
N THR A 507 -2.68 3.41 -15.35
CA THR A 507 -2.17 4.79 -15.46
C THR A 507 -0.82 4.86 -16.14
N LYS A 508 -0.44 6.07 -16.56
CA LYS A 508 0.89 6.39 -17.11
C LYS A 508 2.05 6.06 -16.16
N TRP A 509 1.75 5.72 -14.91
CA TRP A 509 2.73 5.10 -14.01
C TRP A 509 3.30 3.79 -14.59
N LEU A 510 2.46 2.96 -15.24
CA LEU A 510 2.87 1.68 -15.83
C LEU A 510 3.30 1.81 -17.29
N SER A 511 2.57 2.59 -18.10
CA SER A 511 2.83 2.73 -19.53
C SER A 511 2.33 4.07 -20.04
N THR A 512 3.07 4.70 -20.94
CA THR A 512 2.76 6.03 -21.52
C THR A 512 1.44 6.08 -22.29
N GLY A 513 0.93 4.95 -22.77
CA GLY A 513 -0.36 4.86 -23.48
C GLY A 513 -1.59 4.79 -22.57
N LEU A 514 -1.40 4.64 -21.26
CA LEU A 514 -2.49 4.55 -20.27
C LEU A 514 -2.95 5.92 -19.77
N LEU A 515 -3.86 5.92 -18.79
CA LEU A 515 -4.50 7.13 -18.26
C LEU A 515 -3.49 8.02 -17.53
N GLY A 516 -3.56 9.31 -17.73
CA GLY A 516 -2.74 10.31 -17.06
C GLY A 516 -3.59 11.44 -16.47
N VAL A 517 -2.95 12.59 -16.25
CA VAL A 517 -3.57 13.74 -15.59
C VAL A 517 -4.72 14.32 -16.39
N ASP A 518 -4.60 14.35 -17.73
CA ASP A 518 -5.67 14.87 -18.61
C ASP A 518 -6.92 13.99 -18.54
N GLU A 519 -6.73 12.67 -18.60
CA GLU A 519 -7.81 11.70 -18.46
C GLU A 519 -8.44 11.74 -17.05
N PHE A 520 -7.65 11.98 -16.02
CA PHE A 520 -8.17 12.21 -14.67
C PHE A 520 -9.01 13.46 -14.57
N ARG A 521 -8.55 14.57 -15.17
CA ARG A 521 -9.27 15.83 -15.20
C ARG A 521 -10.65 15.67 -15.84
N ASP A 522 -10.71 15.02 -17.01
CA ASP A 522 -11.96 14.83 -17.74
C ASP A 522 -12.96 13.97 -16.94
N ALA A 523 -12.48 12.93 -16.26
CA ALA A 523 -13.30 12.10 -15.39
C ALA A 523 -13.79 12.85 -14.14
N ILE A 524 -12.94 13.65 -13.50
CA ILE A 524 -13.31 14.48 -12.35
C ILE A 524 -14.39 15.48 -12.71
N GLU A 525 -14.22 16.20 -13.83
CA GLU A 525 -15.18 17.20 -14.27
C GLU A 525 -16.53 16.57 -14.61
N ALA A 526 -16.55 15.48 -15.36
CA ALA A 526 -17.78 14.76 -15.69
C ALA A 526 -18.49 14.21 -14.43
N ALA A 527 -17.74 13.68 -13.48
CA ALA A 527 -18.28 13.08 -12.26
C ALA A 527 -18.80 14.10 -11.25
N THR A 528 -18.13 15.25 -11.11
CA THR A 528 -18.32 16.17 -9.96
C THR A 528 -18.66 17.61 -10.35
N GLY A 529 -18.47 18.00 -11.60
CA GLY A 529 -18.54 19.39 -12.06
C GLY A 529 -17.38 20.28 -11.57
N MET A 530 -16.35 19.69 -10.94
CA MET A 530 -15.14 20.43 -10.56
C MET A 530 -14.17 20.47 -11.74
N SER A 531 -13.80 21.64 -12.19
CA SER A 531 -12.79 21.84 -13.23
C SER A 531 -11.42 22.05 -12.62
N PHE A 532 -10.40 21.49 -13.26
CA PHE A 532 -8.99 21.66 -12.96
C PHE A 532 -8.21 21.84 -14.25
N THR A 533 -7.16 22.65 -14.23
CA THR A 533 -6.08 22.54 -15.22
C THR A 533 -5.17 21.35 -14.87
N THR A 534 -4.35 20.92 -15.83
CA THR A 534 -3.35 19.85 -15.58
C THR A 534 -2.39 20.22 -14.44
N ASP A 535 -1.94 21.49 -14.41
CA ASP A 535 -1.04 22.00 -13.38
C ASP A 535 -1.71 22.08 -11.99
N GLU A 536 -2.97 22.51 -11.93
CA GLU A 536 -3.73 22.50 -10.68
C GLU A 536 -3.88 21.07 -10.12
N LEU A 537 -4.14 20.10 -10.98
CA LEU A 537 -4.30 18.71 -10.55
C LEU A 537 -2.96 18.10 -10.13
N MET A 538 -1.87 18.37 -10.86
CA MET A 538 -0.51 17.97 -10.42
C MET A 538 -0.15 18.61 -9.08
N ARG A 539 -0.56 19.87 -8.84
CA ARG A 539 -0.39 20.54 -7.54
C ARG A 539 -1.20 19.87 -6.42
N VAL A 540 -2.35 19.27 -6.70
CA VAL A 540 -3.06 18.44 -5.71
C VAL A 540 -2.22 17.22 -5.33
N GLY A 541 -1.60 16.53 -6.29
CA GLY A 541 -0.68 15.42 -6.01
C GLY A 541 0.50 15.86 -5.15
N ASP A 542 1.11 16.99 -5.48
CA ASP A 542 2.21 17.58 -4.72
C ASP A 542 1.78 17.97 -3.29
N ARG A 543 0.59 18.54 -3.13
CA ARG A 543 0.02 18.86 -1.81
C ARG A 543 -0.16 17.62 -0.94
N ILE A 544 -0.70 16.53 -1.49
CA ILE A 544 -0.87 15.27 -0.78
C ILE A 544 0.49 14.74 -0.32
N HIS A 545 1.48 14.72 -1.21
CA HIS A 545 2.82 14.24 -0.89
C HIS A 545 3.51 15.10 0.19
N ASN A 546 3.38 16.44 0.11
CA ASN A 546 3.91 17.34 1.13
C ASN A 546 3.17 17.21 2.48
N MET A 547 1.86 16.95 2.46
CA MET A 547 1.09 16.66 3.67
C MET A 547 1.59 15.38 4.37
N GLU A 548 1.90 14.33 3.60
CA GLU A 548 2.52 13.12 4.11
C GLU A 548 3.92 13.39 4.65
N ARG A 549 4.72 14.23 3.97
CA ARG A 549 6.05 14.61 4.47
C ARG A 549 5.97 15.37 5.79
N LEU A 550 5.01 16.28 5.96
CA LEU A 550 4.77 16.96 7.23
C LEU A 550 4.45 15.97 8.36
N PHE A 551 3.63 14.94 8.05
CA PHE A 551 3.36 13.86 9.01
C PHE A 551 4.66 13.16 9.42
N LEU A 552 5.49 12.76 8.45
CA LEU A 552 6.78 12.11 8.72
C LEU A 552 7.73 12.98 9.56
N VAL A 553 7.84 14.26 9.22
CA VAL A 553 8.68 15.22 9.97
C VAL A 553 8.21 15.36 11.41
N ARG A 554 6.91 15.39 11.65
CA ARG A 554 6.35 15.39 13.02
C ARG A 554 6.74 14.14 13.80
N GLU A 555 6.78 12.98 13.14
CA GLU A 555 7.21 11.71 13.74
C GLU A 555 8.75 11.58 13.85
N GLY A 556 9.51 12.63 13.56
CA GLY A 556 10.97 12.68 13.72
C GLY A 556 11.77 12.18 12.50
N ILE A 557 11.11 11.89 11.40
CA ILE A 557 11.76 11.50 10.13
C ILE A 557 12.42 12.73 9.49
N SER A 558 13.63 12.54 9.00
CA SER A 558 14.42 13.60 8.36
C SER A 558 15.29 13.01 7.25
N ARG A 559 16.24 13.80 6.69
CA ARG A 559 17.18 13.36 5.66
C ARG A 559 17.91 12.05 5.99
N LYS A 560 18.30 11.83 7.23
CA LYS A 560 19.01 10.61 7.67
C LYS A 560 18.20 9.32 7.43
N ASP A 561 16.88 9.47 7.36
CA ASP A 561 15.93 8.37 7.17
C ASP A 561 15.55 8.19 5.68
N ASP A 562 15.87 9.16 4.82
CA ASP A 562 15.74 9.08 3.36
C ASP A 562 16.96 8.34 2.79
N ALA A 563 17.18 7.13 3.25
CA ALA A 563 18.34 6.29 2.93
C ALA A 563 17.87 4.96 2.33
N VAL A 564 18.77 4.29 1.65
CA VAL A 564 18.57 2.94 1.10
C VAL A 564 19.36 1.90 1.90
N PRO A 565 19.01 0.60 1.82
CA PRO A 565 19.75 -0.46 2.50
C PRO A 565 21.24 -0.46 2.18
N GLU A 566 22.09 -0.83 3.16
CA GLU A 566 23.56 -0.91 2.98
C GLU A 566 23.94 -1.83 1.81
N LYS A 567 23.16 -2.88 1.56
CA LYS A 567 23.39 -3.79 0.45
C LYS A 567 23.36 -3.11 -0.92
N PHE A 568 22.60 -2.00 -1.08
CA PHE A 568 22.49 -1.31 -2.37
C PHE A 568 23.77 -0.56 -2.77
N PHE A 569 24.68 -0.31 -1.83
CA PHE A 569 26.01 0.23 -2.10
C PHE A 569 27.03 -0.85 -2.52
N ARG A 570 26.65 -2.13 -2.49
CA ARG A 570 27.49 -3.25 -2.96
C ARG A 570 27.17 -3.56 -4.41
N PRO A 571 28.17 -3.88 -5.24
CA PRO A 571 27.94 -4.15 -6.66
C PRO A 571 27.14 -5.44 -6.86
N TRP A 572 26.27 -5.46 -7.86
CA TRP A 572 25.70 -6.69 -8.38
C TRP A 572 26.79 -7.65 -8.87
N THR A 573 26.60 -8.92 -8.59
CA THR A 573 27.61 -9.96 -8.90
C THR A 573 27.29 -10.73 -10.19
N HIS A 574 26.04 -10.69 -10.67
CA HIS A 574 25.58 -11.52 -11.78
C HIS A 574 24.74 -10.72 -12.78
N GLY A 575 24.56 -11.29 -13.99
CA GLY A 575 23.68 -10.79 -15.03
C GLY A 575 24.23 -9.64 -15.86
N PRO A 576 23.38 -9.06 -16.72
CA PRO A 576 23.81 -8.09 -17.74
C PRO A 576 24.29 -6.76 -17.15
N ARG A 577 24.00 -6.50 -15.89
CA ARG A 577 24.37 -5.27 -15.16
C ARG A 577 25.32 -5.55 -14.00
N ALA A 578 26.09 -6.64 -14.03
CA ALA A 578 27.10 -6.93 -13.01
C ALA A 578 28.04 -5.72 -12.81
N GLY A 579 28.41 -5.45 -11.56
CA GLY A 579 29.17 -4.25 -11.17
C GLY A 579 28.32 -3.03 -10.82
N THR A 580 27.02 -3.02 -11.14
CA THR A 580 26.11 -1.90 -10.81
C THR A 580 25.88 -1.83 -9.29
N ARG A 581 25.97 -0.64 -8.74
CA ARG A 581 25.64 -0.31 -7.35
C ARG A 581 25.14 1.13 -7.26
N VAL A 582 24.58 1.51 -6.14
CA VAL A 582 24.34 2.91 -5.80
C VAL A 582 25.68 3.55 -5.41
N GLU A 583 26.02 4.67 -6.01
CA GLU A 583 27.23 5.44 -5.65
C GLU A 583 26.85 6.46 -4.55
N PRO A 584 27.42 6.37 -3.33
CA PRO A 584 26.98 7.19 -2.19
C PRO A 584 26.96 8.70 -2.49
N ASP A 585 28.04 9.24 -3.02
CA ASP A 585 28.16 10.69 -3.30
C ASP A 585 27.17 11.16 -4.37
N GLN A 586 26.92 10.33 -5.38
CA GLN A 586 25.93 10.63 -6.43
C GLN A 586 24.51 10.53 -5.92
N PHE A 587 24.23 9.59 -5.03
CA PHE A 587 22.93 9.47 -4.37
C PHE A 587 22.63 10.68 -3.47
N GLU A 588 23.58 11.13 -2.67
CA GLU A 588 23.43 12.33 -1.85
C GLU A 588 23.19 13.57 -2.73
N ALA A 589 23.95 13.73 -3.82
CA ALA A 589 23.73 14.82 -4.77
C ALA A 589 22.35 14.74 -5.48
N LEU A 590 21.86 13.53 -5.75
CA LEU A 590 20.52 13.32 -6.32
C LEU A 590 19.44 13.72 -5.29
N LEU A 591 19.62 13.37 -4.03
CA LEU A 591 18.73 13.74 -2.93
C LEU A 591 18.69 15.26 -2.72
N ASP A 592 19.84 15.95 -2.81
CA ASP A 592 19.90 17.43 -2.75
C ASP A 592 19.07 18.07 -3.88
N ARG A 593 19.18 17.59 -5.13
CA ARG A 593 18.40 18.10 -6.25
C ARG A 593 16.91 17.82 -6.08
N TYR A 594 16.56 16.63 -5.56
CA TYR A 594 15.17 16.29 -5.27
C TYR A 594 14.58 17.25 -4.21
N TYR A 595 15.29 17.51 -3.11
CA TYR A 595 14.83 18.44 -2.09
C TYR A 595 14.68 19.86 -2.63
N ALA A 596 15.64 20.33 -3.43
CA ALA A 596 15.55 21.64 -4.04
C ALA A 596 14.30 21.78 -4.94
N LEU A 597 14.01 20.78 -5.77
CA LEU A 597 12.82 20.77 -6.62
C LEU A 597 11.50 20.66 -5.82
N ARG A 598 11.49 19.91 -4.72
CA ARG A 598 10.35 19.85 -3.79
C ARG A 598 10.17 21.13 -2.98
N GLY A 599 11.13 22.03 -3.01
CA GLY A 599 11.16 23.20 -2.15
C GLY A 599 11.30 22.86 -0.67
N TRP A 600 12.06 21.81 -0.36
CA TRP A 600 12.41 21.38 0.99
C TRP A 600 13.81 21.90 1.35
N ASP A 601 14.08 22.03 2.64
CA ASP A 601 15.39 22.37 3.12
C ASP A 601 16.36 21.16 3.06
N ARG A 602 17.62 21.38 3.44
CA ARG A 602 18.66 20.34 3.45
C ARG A 602 18.36 19.13 4.33
N ASN A 603 17.41 19.26 5.27
CA ASN A 603 16.98 18.17 6.15
C ASN A 603 15.72 17.47 5.63
N GLY A 604 15.26 17.85 4.45
CA GLY A 604 14.04 17.30 3.83
C GLY A 604 12.75 17.84 4.45
N ILE A 605 12.77 19.03 5.05
CA ILE A 605 11.61 19.68 5.65
C ILE A 605 11.02 20.68 4.64
N PRO A 606 9.72 20.61 4.32
CA PRO A 606 9.08 21.60 3.44
C PRO A 606 9.25 23.03 3.95
N THR A 607 9.72 23.94 3.06
CA THR A 607 9.94 25.35 3.44
C THR A 607 8.62 26.11 3.59
N ALA A 608 8.65 27.23 4.32
CA ALA A 608 7.48 28.09 4.47
C ALA A 608 6.94 28.60 3.11
N GLY A 609 7.83 28.78 2.12
CA GLY A 609 7.43 29.15 0.74
C GLY A 609 6.63 28.04 0.08
N THR A 610 7.09 26.80 0.16
CA THR A 610 6.41 25.62 -0.36
C THR A 610 5.05 25.42 0.32
N LEU A 611 5.01 25.52 1.64
CA LEU A 611 3.76 25.37 2.39
C LEU A 611 2.72 26.43 1.99
N ARG A 612 3.11 27.70 1.81
CA ARG A 612 2.21 28.73 1.30
C ARG A 612 1.70 28.44 -0.11
N SER A 613 2.57 28.02 -1.02
CA SER A 613 2.16 27.72 -2.40
C SER A 613 1.18 26.55 -2.49
N LEU A 614 1.21 25.66 -1.50
CA LEU A 614 0.34 24.47 -1.41
C LEU A 614 -0.86 24.67 -0.47
N GLY A 615 -0.95 25.81 0.25
CA GLY A 615 -2.02 26.08 1.22
C GLY A 615 -1.92 25.16 2.45
N LEU A 616 -0.69 24.85 2.92
CA LEU A 616 -0.39 23.98 4.06
C LEU A 616 0.25 24.76 5.24
N GLU A 617 0.02 26.09 5.32
CA GLU A 617 0.62 26.92 6.37
C GLU A 617 0.16 26.52 7.77
N THR A 618 -1.10 26.13 7.89
CA THR A 618 -1.67 25.69 9.18
C THR A 618 -0.95 24.45 9.69
N GLU A 619 -0.77 23.45 8.83
CA GLU A 619 -0.09 22.20 9.14
C GLU A 619 1.40 22.42 9.43
N GLY A 620 2.04 23.35 8.68
CA GLY A 620 3.42 23.75 8.95
C GLY A 620 3.59 24.48 10.28
N ALA A 621 2.59 25.26 10.71
CA ALA A 621 2.63 25.96 12.00
C ALA A 621 2.50 25.01 13.20
N VAL A 622 1.83 23.87 13.04
CA VAL A 622 1.76 22.79 14.05
C VAL A 622 3.17 22.27 14.34
N LEU A 623 3.96 21.97 13.29
CA LEU A 623 5.34 21.50 13.47
C LEU A 623 6.25 22.52 14.16
N ALA A 624 5.98 23.81 13.96
CA ALA A 624 6.76 24.87 14.60
C ALA A 624 6.36 25.13 16.06
N GLY A 625 5.46 24.35 16.65
CA GLY A 625 4.96 24.53 18.01
C GLY A 625 4.18 25.84 18.23
N ARG A 626 3.69 26.45 17.15
CA ARG A 626 3.04 27.76 17.19
C ARG A 626 1.52 27.71 17.34
N ARG A 627 0.90 26.54 17.22
CA ARG A 627 -0.56 26.36 17.33
C ARG A 627 -0.90 24.95 17.81
N ASP A 628 -1.79 24.87 18.83
CA ASP A 628 -2.55 23.66 19.08
C ASP A 628 -3.68 23.60 18.05
N VAL A 629 -3.71 22.53 17.25
CA VAL A 629 -4.78 22.27 16.30
C VAL A 629 -5.51 21.03 16.80
N SER A 630 -6.76 21.20 17.26
CA SER A 630 -7.59 20.09 17.67
C SER A 630 -8.58 19.74 16.56
N PHE A 631 -8.75 18.43 16.34
CA PHE A 631 -9.82 17.91 15.51
C PHE A 631 -11.12 18.02 16.30
N ILE A 632 -11.95 19.02 15.98
CA ILE A 632 -13.27 19.16 16.56
C ILE A 632 -14.30 18.81 15.49
N TRP A 633 -15.05 17.76 15.76
CA TRP A 633 -16.24 17.40 15.01
C TRP A 633 -17.45 18.14 15.57
N ASN A 634 -17.98 19.08 14.82
CA ASN A 634 -19.23 19.75 15.17
C ASN A 634 -20.39 19.09 14.42
N GLY A 635 -21.11 18.18 15.10
CA GLY A 635 -22.22 17.39 14.56
C GLY A 635 -23.50 18.17 14.19
N SER A 636 -23.49 19.50 14.14
CA SER A 636 -24.65 20.31 13.78
C SER A 636 -24.55 20.87 12.35
N GLY A 637 -25.27 20.32 11.52
CA GLY A 637 -25.79 20.41 10.14
C GLY A 637 -25.52 21.61 9.24
N GLU A 638 -24.73 22.63 9.54
CA GLU A 638 -24.51 23.76 8.62
C GLU A 638 -23.06 24.28 8.54
N LYS A 639 -22.15 23.81 9.39
CA LYS A 639 -20.74 24.18 9.32
C LYS A 639 -19.88 22.93 9.28
N GLY A 640 -19.40 22.58 8.10
CA GLY A 640 -18.42 21.52 7.89
C GLY A 640 -17.17 21.74 8.74
N PHE A 641 -16.29 20.75 8.78
CA PHE A 641 -15.03 20.72 9.50
C PHE A 641 -14.42 22.11 9.72
N GLU A 642 -14.42 22.62 10.93
CA GLU A 642 -13.62 23.77 11.30
C GLU A 642 -12.35 23.26 12.02
N VAL A 643 -11.21 23.51 11.41
CA VAL A 643 -9.93 23.37 12.07
C VAL A 643 -9.75 24.62 12.93
N HIS A 644 -10.03 24.52 14.22
CA HIS A 644 -9.79 25.63 15.13
C HIS A 644 -8.33 25.69 15.52
N ALA A 645 -7.64 26.73 15.06
CA ALA A 645 -6.31 27.08 15.52
C ALA A 645 -6.43 27.99 16.74
N GLN A 646 -6.15 27.48 17.94
CA GLN A 646 -6.00 28.32 19.12
C GLN A 646 -4.57 28.86 19.19
N ALA A 647 -4.43 30.17 19.16
CA ALA A 647 -3.16 30.83 19.43
C ALA A 647 -2.97 30.90 20.96
N HIS A 648 -1.99 30.20 21.50
CA HIS A 648 -1.49 30.53 22.83
C HIS A 648 -0.83 31.91 22.80
N ARG A 649 -1.33 32.81 23.63
CA ARG A 649 -0.70 34.11 23.93
C ARG A 649 0.42 33.91 24.92
#